data_34dd618894307bf4770813f2b51b73d6
#
_entry.id   34dd618894307bf4770813f2b51b73d6
#
_cell.length_a   1.000
_cell.length_b   1.000
_cell.length_c   1.000
_cell.angle_alpha   90.00
_cell.angle_beta   90.00
_cell.angle_gamma   90.00
#
_symmetry.space_group_name_H-M   'P 1'
#
loop_
_entity.id
_entity.type
_entity.pdbx_description
1 polymer ?
#
loop_
_entity_poly.entity_id
_entity_poly.type
_entity_poly.pdbx_seq_one_letter_code
_entity_poly.pdbx_strand_id
1 'polypeptide(L)'
;MPRSTDEQPERRAEGSGAPAQRPGTGRSTGLLGLAALGVVFGDIGTSPLYALKVCFSEGHLEPVHADVMGVLSLIFWSLLLVIGGKYLLVLLRLDSRGEGGICAMLELVRGERLSRKWQVLAIGATVGGAALLFGDGVITPAISVLSALEGLGEHSTEASRYTMPVAVVVLFLLFAIQRFGTGRIGILFGPVMLLWFLAIGVFGAVSIAENPGILAAVDPRMAFLFVHGHAGPAFVVLGAVVLVVTGGEALYADLGHFGKRPIRLAWLFVVWPSLVLSYFGQGARLLHDPSARENPFFAIVPEVLLWPMIVLATFAAVIASQAIISGLFSLARQAVNLKLLPALKVVHTSPDHIGQIYVPVVNMLLGICCIVLVVVFHRSDALAAAYGLAVTGMMAISTLMFMLVARVALRWPVYVVFPLGLAFLSIDLLFLSANALKILDGGWIPLTIAFFVIVVMSTWLRGVHSVIRQFRNRSVSFTAFRKSWPEGGVERIPGTGIFLTSLRIGIPASVTTFHRNLKVLHEKVVLLSFNVEEIPFVDEDQRIRIYRMPEDFWHVTVRHGYLDEVNAPRIVRQAIEQGLPIDEETATYFVRQEIVDITGRSRLARWRRRLFLILHRNAWPSVWAFCLPPNRTIAIGIVVRV
;
A
#
# COMPACT_ATOMS: atom_id res chain seq x y z
N MET A 1 -36.59 53.95 1.77
CA MET A 1 -35.47 54.77 2.25
C MET A 1 -34.67 53.93 3.19
N PRO A 2 -33.33 54.00 3.21
CA PRO A 2 -32.53 53.41 2.18
C PRO A 2 -31.93 52.05 2.61
N ARG A 3 -31.59 51.22 1.63
CA ARG A 3 -30.80 50.00 1.69
C ARG A 3 -29.37 50.33 2.14
N SER A 4 -28.82 49.58 3.08
CA SER A 4 -27.38 49.49 3.32
C SER A 4 -26.91 48.10 2.96
N THR A 5 -26.31 48.01 1.80
CA THR A 5 -25.42 47.00 1.30
C THR A 5 -24.12 47.06 2.07
N ASP A 6 -23.73 45.94 2.73
CA ASP A 6 -22.36 45.65 3.14
C ASP A 6 -21.96 44.29 2.58
N GLU A 7 -21.64 44.32 1.29
CA GLU A 7 -20.79 43.31 0.65
C GLU A 7 -19.32 43.66 0.95
N GLN A 8 -18.69 42.91 1.83
CA GLN A 8 -17.24 42.89 1.91
C GLN A 8 -16.68 41.91 0.88
N PRO A 9 -15.72 42.35 0.04
CA PRO A 9 -15.11 41.46 -0.95
C PRO A 9 -14.19 40.44 -0.26
N GLU A 10 -14.45 39.17 -0.53
CA GLU A 10 -13.49 38.09 -0.31
C GLU A 10 -12.18 38.41 -1.06
N ARG A 11 -11.19 38.92 -0.36
CA ARG A 11 -9.80 38.90 -0.84
C ARG A 11 -9.36 37.44 -0.95
N ARG A 12 -9.30 36.94 -2.17
CA ARG A 12 -8.48 35.79 -2.54
C ARG A 12 -7.05 36.09 -2.06
N ALA A 13 -6.65 35.45 -0.99
CA ALA A 13 -5.26 35.31 -0.64
C ALA A 13 -4.65 34.36 -1.68
N GLU A 14 -4.04 34.92 -2.71
CA GLU A 14 -3.05 34.21 -3.52
C GLU A 14 -1.93 33.79 -2.58
N GLY A 15 -2.01 32.55 -2.13
CA GLY A 15 -0.94 31.91 -1.41
C GLY A 15 0.25 31.77 -2.34
N SER A 16 1.29 32.56 -2.11
CA SER A 16 2.63 32.26 -2.58
C SER A 16 3.04 30.92 -1.98
N GLY A 17 2.71 29.84 -2.70
CA GLY A 17 3.24 28.52 -2.42
C GLY A 17 4.74 28.56 -2.66
N ALA A 18 5.52 28.67 -1.60
CA ALA A 18 6.90 28.27 -1.66
C ALA A 18 6.92 26.83 -2.18
N PRO A 19 7.72 26.51 -3.20
CA PRO A 19 7.77 25.17 -3.74
C PRO A 19 8.21 24.24 -2.61
N ALA A 20 7.39 23.22 -2.32
CA ALA A 20 7.77 22.16 -1.41
C ALA A 20 9.18 21.69 -1.81
N GLN A 21 10.13 21.78 -0.91
CA GLN A 21 11.49 21.30 -1.13
C GLN A 21 11.38 19.83 -1.51
N ARG A 22 11.67 19.52 -2.76
CA ARG A 22 11.77 18.14 -3.25
C ARG A 22 12.84 17.45 -2.42
N PRO A 23 12.56 16.28 -1.83
CA PRO A 23 13.57 15.57 -1.07
C PRO A 23 14.77 15.27 -1.98
N GLY A 24 15.94 15.76 -1.60
CA GLY A 24 17.22 15.27 -2.06
C GLY A 24 17.62 15.54 -3.50
N THR A 25 17.81 16.81 -3.89
CA THR A 25 18.50 17.17 -5.16
C THR A 25 20.00 16.85 -5.17
N GLY A 26 20.52 16.07 -4.20
CA GLY A 26 21.95 15.71 -4.11
C GLY A 26 22.31 14.27 -4.47
N ARG A 27 21.34 13.34 -4.60
CA ARG A 27 21.66 11.96 -5.00
C ARG A 27 21.66 11.84 -6.52
N SER A 28 22.76 11.30 -7.10
CA SER A 28 22.84 11.06 -8.53
C SER A 28 21.71 10.12 -9.00
N THR A 29 21.16 10.35 -10.20
CA THR A 29 20.11 9.50 -10.79
C THR A 29 20.51 8.02 -10.83
N GLY A 30 21.81 7.73 -10.96
CA GLY A 30 22.37 6.37 -10.93
C GLY A 30 22.21 5.70 -9.55
N LEU A 31 22.46 6.42 -8.45
CA LEU A 31 22.31 5.89 -7.10
C LEU A 31 20.83 5.60 -6.77
N LEU A 32 19.92 6.47 -7.23
CA LEU A 32 18.49 6.24 -7.10
C LEU A 32 18.01 5.08 -7.98
N GLY A 33 18.59 4.90 -9.18
CA GLY A 33 18.34 3.74 -10.04
C GLY A 33 18.79 2.44 -9.40
N LEU A 34 19.97 2.42 -8.79
CA LEU A 34 20.49 1.27 -8.06
C LEU A 34 19.59 0.91 -6.85
N ALA A 35 19.15 1.90 -6.09
CA ALA A 35 18.23 1.66 -4.98
C ALA A 35 16.84 1.16 -5.46
N ALA A 36 16.36 1.66 -6.62
CA ALA A 36 15.13 1.18 -7.24
C ALA A 36 15.22 -0.28 -7.69
N LEU A 37 16.40 -0.77 -8.13
CA LEU A 37 16.60 -2.20 -8.45
C LEU A 37 16.27 -3.09 -7.26
N GLY A 38 16.67 -2.68 -6.05
CA GLY A 38 16.44 -3.46 -4.84
C GLY A 38 14.99 -3.50 -4.39
N VAL A 39 14.32 -2.36 -4.42
CA VAL A 39 12.99 -2.23 -3.80
C VAL A 39 11.87 -2.40 -4.82
N VAL A 40 12.00 -1.77 -6.00
CA VAL A 40 10.92 -1.72 -7.00
C VAL A 40 10.85 -2.98 -7.86
N PHE A 41 12.02 -3.54 -8.22
CA PHE A 41 12.13 -4.64 -9.18
C PHE A 41 12.46 -5.99 -8.54
N GLY A 42 12.43 -6.11 -7.21
CA GLY A 42 12.70 -7.35 -6.52
C GLY A 42 11.78 -8.48 -6.93
N ASP A 43 10.47 -8.25 -6.87
CA ASP A 43 9.45 -9.25 -7.15
C ASP A 43 9.44 -9.69 -8.63
N ILE A 44 9.45 -8.74 -9.56
CA ILE A 44 9.58 -9.05 -11.00
C ILE A 44 10.88 -9.82 -11.28
N GLY A 45 11.97 -9.48 -10.56
CA GLY A 45 13.28 -10.09 -10.70
C GLY A 45 13.36 -11.54 -10.25
N THR A 46 12.50 -11.97 -9.34
CA THR A 46 12.47 -13.37 -8.83
C THR A 46 11.54 -14.27 -9.63
N SER A 47 10.67 -13.73 -10.49
CA SER A 47 9.76 -14.51 -11.33
C SER A 47 10.45 -15.54 -12.24
N PRO A 48 11.67 -15.34 -12.78
CA PRO A 48 12.39 -16.36 -13.58
C PRO A 48 12.65 -17.67 -12.83
N LEU A 49 12.66 -17.67 -11.49
CA LEU A 49 12.85 -18.87 -10.68
C LEU A 49 11.73 -19.90 -10.85
N TYR A 50 10.50 -19.45 -11.17
CA TYR A 50 9.34 -20.34 -11.19
C TYR A 50 8.43 -20.18 -12.41
N ALA A 51 8.36 -19.00 -13.04
CA ALA A 51 7.33 -18.72 -14.02
C ALA A 51 7.38 -19.63 -15.26
N LEU A 52 8.56 -19.87 -15.84
CA LEU A 52 8.67 -20.75 -17.02
C LEU A 52 8.37 -22.22 -16.65
N LYS A 53 8.86 -22.70 -15.51
CA LYS A 53 8.53 -24.02 -14.97
C LYS A 53 7.01 -24.21 -14.89
N VAL A 54 6.30 -23.23 -14.32
CA VAL A 54 4.84 -23.28 -14.16
C VAL A 54 4.13 -23.28 -15.52
N CYS A 55 4.61 -22.51 -16.52
CA CYS A 55 4.04 -22.53 -17.87
C CYS A 55 4.03 -23.95 -18.48
N PHE A 56 5.12 -24.70 -18.32
CA PHE A 56 5.22 -26.05 -18.86
C PHE A 56 4.52 -27.10 -17.99
N SER A 57 4.55 -26.97 -16.67
CA SER A 57 3.90 -27.93 -15.77
C SER A 57 2.37 -27.84 -15.83
N GLU A 58 1.79 -26.66 -15.73
CA GLU A 58 0.34 -26.45 -15.77
C GLU A 58 -0.26 -26.62 -17.17
N GLY A 59 0.47 -26.19 -18.21
CA GLY A 59 0.08 -26.37 -19.60
C GLY A 59 0.15 -27.82 -20.06
N HIS A 60 0.74 -28.71 -19.25
CA HIS A 60 1.08 -30.08 -19.66
C HIS A 60 1.80 -30.13 -21.01
N LEU A 61 2.66 -29.11 -21.25
CA LEU A 61 3.37 -28.96 -22.50
C LEU A 61 4.64 -29.84 -22.52
N GLU A 62 4.93 -30.39 -23.67
CA GLU A 62 6.24 -30.97 -23.94
C GLU A 62 7.20 -29.88 -24.43
N PRO A 63 8.50 -29.93 -24.09
CA PRO A 63 9.46 -28.92 -24.53
C PRO A 63 9.83 -29.08 -26.02
N VAL A 64 8.82 -29.04 -26.90
CA VAL A 64 9.01 -29.04 -28.35
C VAL A 64 9.20 -27.61 -28.86
N HIS A 65 9.87 -27.46 -30.00
CA HIS A 65 10.26 -26.16 -30.54
C HIS A 65 9.10 -25.17 -30.65
N ALA A 66 7.94 -25.61 -31.16
CA ALA A 66 6.78 -24.74 -31.34
C ALA A 66 6.23 -24.19 -30.01
N ASP A 67 6.15 -25.04 -28.98
CA ASP A 67 5.61 -24.67 -27.67
C ASP A 67 6.56 -23.75 -26.92
N VAL A 68 7.86 -24.06 -26.92
CA VAL A 68 8.88 -23.20 -26.30
C VAL A 68 8.89 -21.81 -26.93
N MET A 69 8.87 -21.72 -28.27
CA MET A 69 8.85 -20.45 -28.99
C MET A 69 7.58 -19.65 -28.69
N GLY A 70 6.42 -20.32 -28.64
CA GLY A 70 5.13 -19.70 -28.34
C GLY A 70 5.06 -19.14 -26.93
N VAL A 71 5.49 -19.93 -25.94
CA VAL A 71 5.51 -19.52 -24.54
C VAL A 71 6.47 -18.33 -24.33
N LEU A 72 7.67 -18.39 -24.89
CA LEU A 72 8.63 -17.28 -24.79
C LEU A 72 8.14 -16.00 -25.46
N SER A 73 7.46 -16.13 -26.60
CA SER A 73 6.83 -14.99 -27.28
C SER A 73 5.74 -14.37 -26.39
N LEU A 74 4.88 -15.17 -25.75
CA LEU A 74 3.89 -14.68 -24.79
C LEU A 74 4.53 -13.96 -23.61
N ILE A 75 5.60 -14.50 -23.05
CA ILE A 75 6.38 -13.88 -21.95
C ILE A 75 6.95 -12.54 -22.39
N PHE A 76 7.63 -12.49 -23.53
CA PHE A 76 8.25 -11.26 -24.05
C PHE A 76 7.23 -10.13 -24.22
N TRP A 77 6.13 -10.41 -24.90
CA TRP A 77 5.10 -9.42 -25.17
C TRP A 77 4.32 -9.03 -23.92
N SER A 78 4.14 -9.94 -22.97
CA SER A 78 3.52 -9.62 -21.68
C SER A 78 4.37 -8.65 -20.86
N LEU A 79 5.68 -8.89 -20.75
CA LEU A 79 6.63 -7.96 -20.10
C LEU A 79 6.62 -6.58 -20.77
N LEU A 80 6.65 -6.56 -22.11
CA LEU A 80 6.66 -5.30 -22.86
C LEU A 80 5.36 -4.51 -22.72
N LEU A 81 4.20 -5.16 -22.91
CA LEU A 81 2.90 -4.49 -22.94
C LEU A 81 2.39 -4.15 -21.53
N VAL A 82 2.54 -5.08 -20.58
CA VAL A 82 2.01 -4.87 -19.24
C VAL A 82 2.97 -4.00 -18.42
N ILE A 83 4.21 -4.45 -18.22
CA ILE A 83 5.14 -3.66 -17.37
C ILE A 83 5.60 -2.41 -18.11
N GLY A 84 6.09 -2.53 -19.32
CA GLY A 84 6.56 -1.38 -20.12
C GLY A 84 5.43 -0.42 -20.48
N GLY A 85 4.38 -0.92 -21.10
CA GLY A 85 3.28 -0.12 -21.62
C GLY A 85 2.33 0.39 -20.54
N LYS A 86 1.66 -0.52 -19.83
CA LYS A 86 0.63 -0.16 -18.85
C LYS A 86 1.23 0.51 -17.61
N TYR A 87 2.20 -0.12 -16.93
CA TYR A 87 2.72 0.41 -15.67
C TYR A 87 3.68 1.58 -15.88
N LEU A 88 4.77 1.40 -16.63
CA LEU A 88 5.84 2.40 -16.74
C LEU A 88 5.48 3.61 -17.58
N LEU A 89 4.75 3.43 -18.70
CA LEU A 89 4.38 4.55 -19.55
C LEU A 89 3.11 5.26 -19.09
N VAL A 90 2.12 4.54 -18.56
CA VAL A 90 0.80 5.09 -18.26
C VAL A 90 0.59 5.26 -16.76
N LEU A 91 0.57 4.20 -15.96
CA LEU A 91 0.19 4.26 -14.54
C LEU A 91 1.17 5.08 -13.69
N LEU A 92 2.48 5.07 -13.98
CA LEU A 92 3.44 5.94 -13.29
C LEU A 92 3.17 7.45 -13.46
N ARG A 93 2.24 7.86 -14.31
CA ARG A 93 1.81 9.27 -14.41
C ARG A 93 0.77 9.66 -13.36
N LEU A 94 0.12 8.67 -12.73
CA LEU A 94 -0.96 8.84 -11.77
C LEU A 94 -0.38 8.82 -10.35
N ASP A 95 0.24 9.90 -9.93
CA ASP A 95 0.72 10.04 -8.57
C ASP A 95 -0.09 11.10 -7.79
N SER A 96 -0.35 10.82 -6.52
CA SER A 96 -0.87 11.81 -5.57
C SER A 96 0.24 12.18 -4.61
N ARG A 97 0.74 13.43 -4.71
CA ARG A 97 1.82 13.97 -3.86
C ARG A 97 3.08 13.10 -3.82
N GLY A 98 3.36 12.41 -4.91
CA GLY A 98 4.47 11.48 -5.04
C GLY A 98 4.11 10.03 -4.65
N GLU A 99 3.04 9.74 -3.95
CA GLU A 99 2.60 8.38 -3.67
C GLU A 99 1.83 7.78 -4.86
N GLY A 100 2.04 6.48 -5.11
CA GLY A 100 1.33 5.69 -6.13
C GLY A 100 0.39 4.65 -5.51
N GLY A 101 -0.10 3.74 -6.34
CA GLY A 101 -0.98 2.64 -5.93
C GLY A 101 -2.46 3.00 -5.90
N ILE A 102 -3.29 1.98 -5.57
CA ILE A 102 -4.75 2.08 -5.65
C ILE A 102 -5.35 3.13 -4.70
N CYS A 103 -4.74 3.34 -3.53
CA CYS A 103 -5.19 4.34 -2.57
C CYS A 103 -4.90 5.77 -3.05
N ALA A 104 -3.75 5.99 -3.71
CA ALA A 104 -3.42 7.27 -4.33
C ALA A 104 -4.39 7.62 -5.47
N MET A 105 -4.79 6.64 -6.28
CA MET A 105 -5.84 6.83 -7.29
C MET A 105 -7.18 7.28 -6.68
N LEU A 106 -7.58 6.71 -5.53
CA LEU A 106 -8.80 7.14 -4.83
C LEU A 106 -8.67 8.57 -4.31
N GLU A 107 -7.50 8.96 -3.83
CA GLU A 107 -7.26 10.32 -3.33
C GLU A 107 -7.39 11.36 -4.44
N LEU A 108 -6.81 11.09 -5.62
CA LEU A 108 -6.93 11.94 -6.81
C LEU A 108 -8.40 12.20 -7.21
N VAL A 109 -9.25 11.17 -7.07
CA VAL A 109 -10.66 11.25 -7.44
C VAL A 109 -11.51 11.92 -6.35
N ARG A 110 -11.14 11.80 -5.06
CA ARG A 110 -11.89 12.41 -3.94
C ARG A 110 -11.92 13.93 -3.98
N GLY A 111 -10.90 14.57 -4.54
CA GLY A 111 -10.84 16.03 -4.71
C GLY A 111 -11.83 16.58 -5.74
N GLU A 112 -12.40 15.72 -6.58
CA GLU A 112 -13.22 16.12 -7.72
C GLU A 112 -14.73 15.96 -7.44
N ARG A 113 -15.55 16.75 -8.17
CA ARG A 113 -17.02 16.72 -8.07
C ARG A 113 -17.59 15.50 -8.80
N LEU A 114 -17.55 14.34 -8.17
CA LEU A 114 -18.15 13.11 -8.70
C LEU A 114 -19.58 12.90 -8.21
N SER A 115 -20.41 12.27 -9.06
CA SER A 115 -21.70 11.77 -8.61
C SER A 115 -21.53 10.69 -7.54
N ARG A 116 -22.51 10.56 -6.64
CA ARG A 116 -22.48 9.59 -5.53
C ARG A 116 -22.24 8.15 -6.00
N LYS A 117 -22.76 7.79 -7.19
CA LYS A 117 -22.55 6.44 -7.76
C LYS A 117 -21.08 6.16 -8.06
N TRP A 118 -20.38 7.09 -8.70
CA TRP A 118 -18.96 6.98 -9.02
C TRP A 118 -18.07 7.01 -7.78
N GLN A 119 -18.43 7.81 -6.77
CA GLN A 119 -17.70 7.80 -5.48
C GLN A 119 -17.80 6.43 -4.80
N VAL A 120 -19.00 5.82 -4.76
CA VAL A 120 -19.19 4.49 -4.16
C VAL A 120 -18.42 3.43 -4.95
N LEU A 121 -18.43 3.51 -6.29
CA LEU A 121 -17.70 2.59 -7.15
C LEU A 121 -16.18 2.71 -6.92
N ALA A 122 -15.64 3.93 -6.89
CA ALA A 122 -14.21 4.17 -6.65
C ALA A 122 -13.76 3.63 -5.28
N ILE A 123 -14.54 3.89 -4.22
CA ILE A 123 -14.26 3.35 -2.88
C ILE A 123 -14.33 1.80 -2.91
N GLY A 124 -15.34 1.23 -3.55
CA GLY A 124 -15.48 -0.22 -3.67
C GLY A 124 -14.31 -0.86 -4.43
N ALA A 125 -13.91 -0.27 -5.54
CA ALA A 125 -12.75 -0.69 -6.32
C ALA A 125 -11.45 -0.61 -5.50
N THR A 126 -11.25 0.49 -4.76
CA THR A 126 -10.07 0.64 -3.89
C THR A 126 -10.05 -0.40 -2.77
N VAL A 127 -11.18 -0.65 -2.12
CA VAL A 127 -11.30 -1.68 -1.08
C VAL A 127 -11.01 -3.06 -1.66
N GLY A 128 -11.57 -3.38 -2.83
CA GLY A 128 -11.33 -4.65 -3.53
C GLY A 128 -9.87 -4.82 -3.94
N GLY A 129 -9.29 -3.80 -4.56
CA GLY A 129 -7.89 -3.81 -4.99
C GLY A 129 -6.91 -3.90 -3.82
N ALA A 130 -7.12 -3.11 -2.76
CA ALA A 130 -6.31 -3.21 -1.55
C ALA A 130 -6.40 -4.61 -0.92
N ALA A 131 -7.60 -5.20 -0.88
CA ALA A 131 -7.80 -6.54 -0.32
C ALA A 131 -7.09 -7.63 -1.13
N LEU A 132 -7.13 -7.55 -2.47
CA LEU A 132 -6.39 -8.47 -3.35
C LEU A 132 -4.88 -8.31 -3.18
N LEU A 133 -4.39 -7.07 -3.01
CA LEU A 133 -2.97 -6.81 -2.77
C LEU A 133 -2.49 -7.36 -1.42
N PHE A 134 -3.35 -7.38 -0.37
CA PHE A 134 -3.04 -8.10 0.86
C PHE A 134 -2.97 -9.61 0.64
N GLY A 135 -3.84 -10.18 -0.22
CA GLY A 135 -3.80 -11.60 -0.60
C GLY A 135 -2.52 -11.95 -1.35
N ASP A 136 -2.15 -11.13 -2.30
CA ASP A 136 -0.90 -11.19 -3.08
C ASP A 136 0.34 -11.16 -2.17
N GLY A 137 0.40 -10.21 -1.26
CA GLY A 137 1.53 -10.04 -0.35
C GLY A 137 1.71 -11.12 0.72
N VAL A 138 0.74 -12.02 0.87
CA VAL A 138 0.93 -13.25 1.66
C VAL A 138 1.61 -14.33 0.82
N ILE A 139 1.29 -14.43 -0.48
CA ILE A 139 1.77 -15.49 -1.35
C ILE A 139 3.17 -15.20 -1.87
N THR A 140 3.46 -13.95 -2.24
CA THR A 140 4.73 -13.55 -2.87
C THR A 140 5.97 -13.92 -2.06
N PRO A 141 6.08 -13.63 -0.73
CA PRO A 141 7.24 -14.07 0.04
C PRO A 141 7.36 -15.59 0.13
N ALA A 142 6.22 -16.29 0.21
CA ALA A 142 6.20 -17.74 0.30
C ALA A 142 6.74 -18.39 -1.00
N ILE A 143 6.23 -17.99 -2.16
CA ILE A 143 6.64 -18.56 -3.45
C ILE A 143 8.08 -18.19 -3.80
N SER A 144 8.51 -16.95 -3.56
CA SER A 144 9.85 -16.47 -3.91
C SER A 144 10.94 -17.17 -3.09
N VAL A 145 10.74 -17.30 -1.77
CA VAL A 145 11.71 -17.98 -0.91
C VAL A 145 11.74 -19.48 -1.20
N LEU A 146 10.57 -20.09 -1.42
CA LEU A 146 10.49 -21.52 -1.69
C LEU A 146 11.14 -21.88 -3.03
N SER A 147 10.87 -21.12 -4.11
CA SER A 147 11.46 -21.34 -5.43
C SER A 147 12.98 -21.13 -5.45
N ALA A 148 13.50 -20.15 -4.69
CA ALA A 148 14.94 -19.95 -4.56
C ALA A 148 15.63 -21.15 -3.89
N LEU A 149 14.97 -21.79 -2.92
CA LEU A 149 15.50 -22.94 -2.20
C LEU A 149 15.24 -24.28 -2.91
N GLU A 150 14.34 -24.33 -3.89
CA GLU A 150 14.14 -25.53 -4.73
C GLU A 150 15.40 -25.93 -5.51
N GLY A 151 16.33 -25.00 -5.74
CA GLY A 151 17.65 -25.30 -6.26
C GLY A 151 18.47 -26.30 -5.43
N LEU A 152 18.16 -26.48 -4.14
CA LEU A 152 18.79 -27.50 -3.32
C LEU A 152 18.52 -28.93 -3.85
N GLY A 153 17.36 -29.12 -4.49
CA GLY A 153 16.98 -30.40 -5.10
C GLY A 153 17.83 -30.77 -6.32
N GLU A 154 18.36 -29.80 -7.04
CA GLU A 154 19.26 -30.02 -8.19
C GLU A 154 20.63 -30.56 -7.75
N HIS A 155 21.05 -30.27 -6.53
CA HIS A 155 22.31 -30.77 -6.00
C HIS A 155 22.21 -32.21 -5.47
N SER A 156 21.16 -32.51 -4.70
CA SER A 156 20.90 -33.87 -4.22
C SER A 156 19.47 -34.03 -3.73
N THR A 157 18.93 -35.24 -3.86
CA THR A 157 17.60 -35.63 -3.34
C THR A 157 17.52 -35.51 -1.81
N GLU A 158 18.63 -35.66 -1.10
CA GLU A 158 18.69 -35.47 0.35
C GLU A 158 18.57 -33.99 0.73
N ALA A 159 19.22 -33.10 -0.01
CA ALA A 159 19.15 -31.66 0.21
C ALA A 159 17.74 -31.10 -0.02
N SER A 160 16.97 -31.68 -0.95
CA SER A 160 15.58 -31.33 -1.20
C SER A 160 14.68 -31.43 0.05
N ARG A 161 14.97 -32.32 1.00
CA ARG A 161 14.22 -32.45 2.26
C ARG A 161 14.32 -31.22 3.15
N TYR A 162 15.37 -30.43 3.00
CA TYR A 162 15.59 -29.21 3.79
C TYR A 162 14.96 -27.95 3.18
N THR A 163 14.45 -28.01 1.96
CA THR A 163 13.85 -26.85 1.26
C THR A 163 12.76 -26.19 2.12
N MET A 164 11.75 -26.94 2.56
CA MET A 164 10.65 -26.40 3.36
C MET A 164 11.10 -25.92 4.76
N PRO A 165 11.86 -26.69 5.57
CA PRO A 165 12.34 -26.23 6.87
C PRO A 165 13.19 -24.95 6.77
N VAL A 166 14.09 -24.85 5.79
CA VAL A 166 14.92 -23.68 5.57
C VAL A 166 14.07 -22.50 5.12
N ALA A 167 13.07 -22.69 4.25
CA ALA A 167 12.14 -21.65 3.85
C ALA A 167 11.38 -21.05 5.05
N VAL A 168 10.89 -21.91 5.96
CA VAL A 168 10.22 -21.48 7.20
C VAL A 168 11.16 -20.63 8.07
N VAL A 169 12.42 -21.07 8.24
CA VAL A 169 13.42 -20.31 9.02
C VAL A 169 13.72 -18.95 8.36
N VAL A 170 13.93 -18.93 7.04
CA VAL A 170 14.20 -17.68 6.29
C VAL A 170 13.02 -16.71 6.43
N LEU A 171 11.78 -17.18 6.25
CA LEU A 171 10.58 -16.34 6.41
C LEU A 171 10.42 -15.87 7.87
N PHE A 172 10.62 -16.73 8.85
CA PHE A 172 10.56 -16.34 10.25
C PHE A 172 11.56 -15.23 10.57
N LEU A 173 12.82 -15.38 10.14
CA LEU A 173 13.86 -14.35 10.31
C LEU A 173 13.50 -13.07 9.57
N LEU A 174 12.99 -13.18 8.34
CA LEU A 174 12.54 -12.04 7.55
C LEU A 174 11.49 -11.21 8.31
N PHE A 175 10.43 -11.83 8.82
CA PHE A 175 9.38 -11.13 9.56
C PHE A 175 9.84 -10.65 10.95
N ALA A 176 10.76 -11.35 11.60
CA ALA A 176 11.33 -10.95 12.88
C ALA A 176 12.21 -9.69 12.78
N ILE A 177 12.95 -9.54 11.68
CA ILE A 177 13.86 -8.41 11.45
C ILE A 177 13.09 -7.11 11.08
N GLN A 178 11.84 -7.21 10.57
CA GLN A 178 11.05 -6.04 10.14
C GLN A 178 10.97 -4.91 11.18
N ARG A 179 10.90 -5.26 12.46
CA ARG A 179 10.79 -4.28 13.56
C ARG A 179 11.98 -3.33 13.67
N PHE A 180 13.16 -3.71 13.17
CA PHE A 180 14.37 -2.89 13.21
C PHE A 180 14.48 -1.91 12.04
N GLY A 181 13.57 -2.03 11.07
CA GLY A 181 13.55 -1.21 9.86
C GLY A 181 14.60 -1.62 8.82
N THR A 182 14.38 -1.18 7.59
CA THR A 182 15.20 -1.54 6.43
C THR A 182 16.25 -0.49 6.07
N GLY A 183 16.31 0.63 6.79
CA GLY A 183 17.12 1.79 6.43
C GLY A 183 18.62 1.49 6.23
N ARG A 184 19.21 0.70 7.11
CA ARG A 184 20.63 0.33 7.02
C ARG A 184 20.89 -0.83 6.06
N ILE A 185 19.99 -1.82 6.05
CA ILE A 185 20.11 -3.02 5.23
C ILE A 185 19.74 -2.70 3.77
N GLY A 186 18.80 -1.77 3.56
CA GLY A 186 18.35 -1.34 2.23
C GLY A 186 19.42 -0.79 1.30
N ILE A 187 20.55 -0.32 1.85
CA ILE A 187 21.70 0.12 1.04
C ILE A 187 22.31 -1.06 0.27
N LEU A 188 22.27 -2.27 0.83
CA LEU A 188 22.78 -3.48 0.19
C LEU A 188 21.82 -4.06 -0.85
N PHE A 189 20.52 -3.70 -0.81
CA PHE A 189 19.53 -4.28 -1.73
C PHE A 189 19.82 -3.97 -3.19
N GLY A 190 20.21 -2.74 -3.49
CA GLY A 190 20.56 -2.34 -4.85
C GLY A 190 21.73 -3.15 -5.44
N PRO A 191 22.90 -3.16 -4.80
CA PRO A 191 24.06 -3.95 -5.25
C PRO A 191 23.78 -5.45 -5.38
N VAL A 192 23.08 -6.06 -4.43
CA VAL A 192 22.72 -7.48 -4.48
C VAL A 192 21.79 -7.76 -5.66
N MET A 193 20.75 -6.93 -5.86
CA MET A 193 19.85 -7.10 -6.99
C MET A 193 20.51 -6.79 -8.33
N LEU A 194 21.45 -5.85 -8.39
CA LEU A 194 22.24 -5.65 -9.60
C LEU A 194 23.07 -6.91 -9.95
N LEU A 195 23.73 -7.49 -8.96
CA LEU A 195 24.47 -8.75 -9.15
C LEU A 195 23.53 -9.88 -9.59
N TRP A 196 22.32 -9.95 -9.00
CA TRP A 196 21.29 -10.91 -9.39
C TRP A 196 20.89 -10.74 -10.86
N PHE A 197 20.51 -9.53 -11.30
CA PHE A 197 20.13 -9.27 -12.69
C PHE A 197 21.26 -9.55 -13.68
N LEU A 198 22.50 -9.20 -13.32
CA LEU A 198 23.67 -9.53 -14.14
C LEU A 198 23.88 -11.04 -14.23
N ALA A 199 23.77 -11.77 -13.13
CA ALA A 199 23.95 -13.21 -13.10
C ALA A 199 22.92 -13.93 -13.98
N ILE A 200 21.61 -13.62 -13.81
CA ILE A 200 20.57 -14.25 -14.63
C ILE A 200 20.67 -13.87 -16.11
N GLY A 201 21.10 -12.64 -16.40
CA GLY A 201 21.34 -12.18 -17.77
C GLY A 201 22.51 -12.90 -18.42
N VAL A 202 23.64 -13.06 -17.70
CA VAL A 202 24.84 -13.74 -18.21
C VAL A 202 24.56 -15.21 -18.44
N PHE A 203 24.01 -15.95 -17.48
CA PHE A 203 23.69 -17.36 -17.68
C PHE A 203 22.67 -17.57 -18.80
N GLY A 204 21.66 -16.69 -18.90
CA GLY A 204 20.73 -16.68 -20.01
C GLY A 204 21.41 -16.45 -21.36
N ALA A 205 22.33 -15.48 -21.45
CA ALA A 205 23.06 -15.18 -22.68
C ALA A 205 23.97 -16.32 -23.12
N VAL A 206 24.65 -17.00 -22.18
CA VAL A 206 25.49 -18.18 -22.46
C VAL A 206 24.63 -19.29 -23.04
N SER A 207 23.49 -19.60 -22.44
CA SER A 207 22.57 -20.63 -22.93
C SER A 207 21.98 -20.28 -24.31
N ILE A 208 21.67 -19.00 -24.58
CA ILE A 208 21.23 -18.52 -25.90
C ILE A 208 22.32 -18.71 -26.95
N ALA A 209 23.61 -18.52 -26.60
CA ALA A 209 24.71 -18.68 -27.51
C ALA A 209 24.86 -20.13 -28.04
N GLU A 210 24.41 -21.13 -27.26
CA GLU A 210 24.32 -22.53 -27.67
C GLU A 210 23.21 -22.78 -28.70
N ASN A 211 22.10 -22.02 -28.62
CA ASN A 211 20.98 -22.11 -29.55
C ASN A 211 20.41 -20.71 -29.90
N PRO A 212 21.08 -19.93 -30.78
CA PRO A 212 20.67 -18.56 -31.12
C PRO A 212 19.30 -18.46 -31.81
N GLY A 213 18.82 -19.55 -32.40
CA GLY A 213 17.50 -19.64 -33.05
C GLY A 213 16.34 -19.28 -32.12
N ILE A 214 16.54 -19.40 -30.79
CA ILE A 214 15.54 -19.05 -29.79
C ILE A 214 15.13 -17.57 -29.83
N LEU A 215 16.00 -16.67 -30.32
CA LEU A 215 15.71 -15.24 -30.46
C LEU A 215 14.56 -14.95 -31.44
N ALA A 216 14.22 -15.88 -32.34
CA ALA A 216 13.04 -15.75 -33.20
C ALA A 216 11.72 -15.71 -32.41
N ALA A 217 11.71 -16.11 -31.13
CA ALA A 217 10.53 -15.99 -30.27
C ALA A 217 10.11 -14.52 -29.97
N VAL A 218 10.93 -13.53 -30.33
CA VAL A 218 10.54 -12.10 -30.32
C VAL A 218 9.41 -11.82 -31.32
N ASP A 219 9.30 -12.62 -32.41
CA ASP A 219 8.20 -12.47 -33.38
C ASP A 219 6.85 -12.81 -32.72
N PRO A 220 5.88 -11.86 -32.69
CA PRO A 220 4.55 -12.11 -32.11
C PRO A 220 3.75 -13.22 -32.82
N ARG A 221 4.16 -13.57 -34.06
CA ARG A 221 3.54 -14.69 -34.78
C ARG A 221 3.72 -16.02 -34.05
N MET A 222 4.82 -16.20 -33.29
CA MET A 222 5.04 -17.41 -32.51
C MET A 222 3.98 -17.58 -31.42
N ALA A 223 3.65 -16.49 -30.69
CA ALA A 223 2.55 -16.50 -29.71
C ALA A 223 1.21 -16.80 -30.38
N PHE A 224 0.93 -16.18 -31.54
CA PHE A 224 -0.31 -16.39 -32.27
C PHE A 224 -0.48 -17.84 -32.76
N LEU A 225 0.60 -18.42 -33.35
CA LEU A 225 0.60 -19.80 -33.82
C LEU A 225 0.40 -20.79 -32.68
N PHE A 226 1.03 -20.55 -31.53
CA PHE A 226 0.89 -21.36 -30.32
C PHE A 226 -0.57 -21.33 -29.82
N VAL A 227 -1.16 -20.14 -29.68
CA VAL A 227 -2.56 -19.99 -29.22
C VAL A 227 -3.54 -20.63 -30.20
N HIS A 228 -3.29 -20.50 -31.51
CA HIS A 228 -4.17 -21.08 -32.53
C HIS A 228 -4.05 -22.60 -32.63
N GLY A 229 -2.81 -23.13 -32.44
CA GLY A 229 -2.56 -24.58 -32.51
C GLY A 229 -3.00 -25.34 -31.25
N HIS A 230 -3.00 -24.70 -30.08
CA HIS A 230 -3.23 -25.33 -28.77
C HIS A 230 -4.21 -24.52 -27.92
N ALA A 231 -5.40 -24.19 -28.42
CA ALA A 231 -6.33 -23.25 -27.78
C ALA A 231 -6.58 -23.52 -26.27
N GLY A 232 -6.79 -24.79 -25.88
CA GLY A 232 -6.99 -25.17 -24.47
C GLY A 232 -5.74 -24.99 -23.61
N PRO A 233 -4.64 -25.71 -23.91
CA PRO A 233 -3.37 -25.55 -23.19
C PRO A 233 -2.83 -24.12 -23.19
N ALA A 234 -2.91 -23.41 -24.31
CA ALA A 234 -2.47 -22.02 -24.44
C ALA A 234 -3.24 -21.09 -23.49
N PHE A 235 -4.53 -21.33 -23.26
CA PHE A 235 -5.32 -20.54 -22.32
C PHE A 235 -4.86 -20.78 -20.86
N VAL A 236 -4.53 -22.02 -20.50
CA VAL A 236 -3.96 -22.35 -19.18
C VAL A 236 -2.57 -21.72 -19.02
N VAL A 237 -1.72 -21.84 -20.05
CA VAL A 237 -0.37 -21.22 -20.08
C VAL A 237 -0.45 -19.71 -19.95
N LEU A 238 -1.44 -19.06 -20.56
CA LEU A 238 -1.65 -17.63 -20.42
C LEU A 238 -1.89 -17.24 -18.95
N GLY A 239 -2.59 -18.09 -18.20
CA GLY A 239 -2.72 -17.94 -16.75
C GLY A 239 -1.38 -18.04 -15.99
N ALA A 240 -0.46 -18.89 -16.46
CA ALA A 240 0.88 -19.00 -15.88
C ALA A 240 1.82 -17.85 -16.31
N VAL A 241 1.69 -17.35 -17.55
CA VAL A 241 2.45 -16.21 -18.07
C VAL A 241 2.24 -14.94 -17.23
N VAL A 242 1.10 -14.81 -16.55
CA VAL A 242 0.87 -13.71 -15.60
C VAL A 242 1.96 -13.60 -14.54
N LEU A 243 2.57 -14.72 -14.16
CA LEU A 243 3.63 -14.75 -13.14
C LEU A 243 4.85 -13.90 -13.52
N VAL A 244 5.11 -13.69 -14.80
CA VAL A 244 6.23 -12.85 -15.27
C VAL A 244 5.98 -11.35 -15.12
N VAL A 245 4.71 -10.94 -14.98
CA VAL A 245 4.31 -9.54 -14.83
C VAL A 245 3.89 -9.19 -13.40
N THR A 246 4.00 -10.13 -12.47
CA THR A 246 3.80 -9.88 -11.04
C THR A 246 4.76 -8.82 -10.53
N GLY A 247 4.39 -8.07 -9.49
CA GLY A 247 5.20 -6.95 -8.98
C GLY A 247 4.99 -5.61 -9.72
N GLY A 248 4.22 -5.58 -10.82
CA GLY A 248 3.86 -4.33 -11.51
C GLY A 248 3.10 -3.36 -10.61
N GLU A 249 2.24 -3.86 -9.72
CA GLU A 249 1.51 -3.05 -8.74
C GLU A 249 2.43 -2.49 -7.65
N ALA A 250 3.41 -3.29 -7.18
CA ALA A 250 4.41 -2.84 -6.23
C ALA A 250 5.28 -1.72 -6.82
N LEU A 251 5.69 -1.88 -8.09
CA LEU A 251 6.40 -0.85 -8.85
C LEU A 251 5.66 0.49 -8.87
N TYR A 252 4.34 0.44 -9.05
CA TYR A 252 3.51 1.64 -9.04
C TYR A 252 3.34 2.21 -7.62
N ALA A 253 3.22 1.38 -6.59
CA ALA A 253 3.09 1.80 -5.21
C ALA A 253 4.34 2.54 -4.70
N ASP A 254 5.54 2.09 -5.08
CA ASP A 254 6.83 2.64 -4.63
C ASP A 254 7.32 3.87 -5.43
N LEU A 255 6.50 4.39 -6.33
CA LEU A 255 6.82 5.55 -7.16
C LEU A 255 7.34 6.75 -6.36
N GLY A 256 6.78 6.98 -5.17
CA GLY A 256 7.10 8.12 -4.32
C GLY A 256 8.53 8.16 -3.81
N HIS A 257 9.17 7.00 -3.69
CA HIS A 257 10.49 6.87 -3.08
C HIS A 257 11.64 7.15 -4.06
N PHE A 258 11.47 6.78 -5.32
CA PHE A 258 12.57 6.79 -6.31
C PHE A 258 12.35 7.75 -7.47
N GLY A 259 11.11 8.10 -7.75
CA GLY A 259 10.72 8.94 -8.90
C GLY A 259 10.69 8.18 -10.23
N LYS A 260 10.05 8.78 -11.23
CA LYS A 260 9.72 8.15 -12.52
C LYS A 260 10.94 7.84 -13.39
N ARG A 261 11.96 8.72 -13.42
CA ARG A 261 13.13 8.59 -14.30
C ARG A 261 14.07 7.44 -13.88
N PRO A 262 14.50 7.32 -12.60
CA PRO A 262 15.33 6.21 -12.16
C PRO A 262 14.68 4.84 -12.39
N ILE A 263 13.38 4.71 -12.12
CA ILE A 263 12.62 3.48 -12.33
C ILE A 263 12.61 3.09 -13.82
N ARG A 264 12.32 4.02 -14.74
CA ARG A 264 12.32 3.76 -16.18
C ARG A 264 13.69 3.37 -16.72
N LEU A 265 14.74 4.03 -16.26
CA LEU A 265 16.11 3.73 -16.69
C LEU A 265 16.57 2.35 -16.17
N ALA A 266 16.29 2.03 -14.90
CA ALA A 266 16.59 0.71 -14.35
C ALA A 266 15.87 -0.40 -15.11
N TRP A 267 14.60 -0.21 -15.45
CA TRP A 267 13.85 -1.16 -16.28
C TRP A 267 14.49 -1.35 -17.65
N LEU A 268 14.71 -0.27 -18.38
CA LEU A 268 15.11 -0.33 -19.79
C LEU A 268 16.52 -0.92 -19.97
N PHE A 269 17.46 -0.56 -19.07
CA PHE A 269 18.88 -0.91 -19.26
C PHE A 269 19.35 -2.12 -18.44
N VAL A 270 18.63 -2.51 -17.39
CA VAL A 270 19.05 -3.60 -16.52
C VAL A 270 17.98 -4.69 -16.43
N VAL A 271 16.79 -4.36 -15.94
CA VAL A 271 15.81 -5.36 -15.55
C VAL A 271 15.22 -6.11 -16.74
N TRP A 272 14.65 -5.37 -17.71
CA TRP A 272 14.03 -5.97 -18.89
C TRP A 272 15.01 -6.80 -19.75
N PRO A 273 16.22 -6.30 -20.08
CA PRO A 273 17.20 -7.11 -20.81
C PRO A 273 17.59 -8.39 -20.06
N SER A 274 17.86 -8.29 -18.74
CA SER A 274 18.24 -9.45 -17.94
C SER A 274 17.13 -10.49 -17.84
N LEU A 275 15.86 -10.07 -17.69
CA LEU A 275 14.71 -10.95 -17.67
C LEU A 275 14.53 -11.67 -19.01
N VAL A 276 14.58 -10.92 -20.13
CA VAL A 276 14.46 -11.50 -21.47
C VAL A 276 15.56 -12.52 -21.73
N LEU A 277 16.81 -12.17 -21.43
CA LEU A 277 17.93 -13.10 -21.57
C LEU A 277 17.74 -14.35 -20.71
N SER A 278 17.29 -14.19 -19.47
CA SER A 278 17.04 -15.33 -18.58
C SER A 278 15.95 -16.26 -19.11
N TYR A 279 14.78 -15.73 -19.50
CA TYR A 279 13.69 -16.57 -20.02
C TYR A 279 14.05 -17.25 -21.34
N PHE A 280 14.69 -16.52 -22.26
CA PHE A 280 15.12 -17.08 -23.53
C PHE A 280 16.24 -18.13 -23.33
N GLY A 281 17.17 -17.90 -22.39
CA GLY A 281 18.18 -18.88 -22.02
C GLY A 281 17.58 -20.16 -21.45
N GLN A 282 16.61 -20.04 -20.54
CA GLN A 282 15.87 -21.19 -20.02
C GLN A 282 15.17 -21.96 -21.15
N GLY A 283 14.55 -21.26 -22.11
CA GLY A 283 13.92 -21.87 -23.28
C GLY A 283 14.94 -22.56 -24.20
N ALA A 284 16.10 -21.95 -24.41
CA ALA A 284 17.18 -22.56 -25.19
C ALA A 284 17.66 -23.89 -24.55
N ARG A 285 17.79 -23.90 -23.21
CA ARG A 285 18.16 -25.10 -22.45
C ARG A 285 17.08 -26.18 -22.52
N LEU A 286 15.82 -25.83 -22.45
CA LEU A 286 14.68 -26.77 -22.60
C LEU A 286 14.67 -27.47 -23.95
N LEU A 287 15.04 -26.79 -25.03
CA LEU A 287 15.15 -27.37 -26.35
C LEU A 287 16.31 -28.33 -26.48
N HIS A 288 17.39 -28.12 -25.73
CA HIS A 288 18.57 -28.99 -25.73
C HIS A 288 18.39 -30.20 -24.81
N ASP A 289 17.80 -29.98 -23.65
CA ASP A 289 17.60 -30.98 -22.60
C ASP A 289 16.17 -30.92 -22.06
N PRO A 290 15.24 -31.78 -22.50
CA PRO A 290 13.87 -31.82 -22.04
C PRO A 290 13.71 -32.12 -20.54
N SER A 291 14.72 -32.74 -19.89
CA SER A 291 14.67 -33.02 -18.42
C SER A 291 14.76 -31.73 -17.60
N ALA A 292 15.33 -30.66 -18.15
CA ALA A 292 15.37 -29.34 -17.54
C ALA A 292 13.98 -28.73 -17.24
N ARG A 293 12.90 -29.37 -17.70
CA ARG A 293 11.50 -28.97 -17.42
C ARG A 293 11.19 -28.90 -15.93
N GLU A 294 11.81 -29.75 -15.10
CA GLU A 294 11.58 -29.75 -13.66
C GLU A 294 12.05 -28.46 -13.00
N ASN A 295 13.18 -27.91 -13.46
CA ASN A 295 13.70 -26.63 -12.96
C ASN A 295 14.53 -25.90 -14.03
N PRO A 296 13.89 -25.25 -15.01
CA PRO A 296 14.59 -24.63 -16.14
C PRO A 296 15.59 -23.56 -15.72
N PHE A 297 15.32 -22.87 -14.61
CA PHE A 297 16.17 -21.80 -14.13
C PHE A 297 17.53 -22.30 -13.63
N PHE A 298 17.55 -23.30 -12.76
CA PHE A 298 18.82 -23.83 -12.26
C PHE A 298 19.56 -24.69 -13.29
N ALA A 299 18.85 -25.23 -14.28
CA ALA A 299 19.45 -25.98 -15.38
C ALA A 299 20.37 -25.16 -16.29
N ILE A 300 20.25 -23.82 -16.34
CA ILE A 300 21.18 -22.94 -17.08
C ILE A 300 22.41 -22.55 -16.25
N VAL A 301 22.47 -22.93 -14.97
CA VAL A 301 23.57 -22.57 -14.06
C VAL A 301 24.61 -23.69 -14.07
N PRO A 302 25.92 -23.38 -14.29
CA PRO A 302 26.97 -24.39 -14.18
C PRO A 302 27.02 -24.99 -12.77
N GLU A 303 27.27 -26.30 -12.66
CA GLU A 303 27.32 -27.04 -11.38
C GLU A 303 28.22 -26.38 -10.33
N VAL A 304 29.38 -25.86 -10.73
CA VAL A 304 30.34 -25.17 -9.85
C VAL A 304 29.74 -23.91 -9.21
N LEU A 305 28.82 -23.25 -9.91
CA LEU A 305 28.19 -22.01 -9.47
C LEU A 305 26.79 -22.22 -8.85
N LEU A 306 26.31 -23.47 -8.74
CA LEU A 306 24.98 -23.79 -8.27
C LEU A 306 24.77 -23.28 -6.83
N TRP A 307 25.68 -23.58 -5.90
CA TRP A 307 25.60 -23.11 -4.51
C TRP A 307 25.65 -21.58 -4.38
N PRO A 308 26.60 -20.85 -5.00
CA PRO A 308 26.58 -19.40 -5.03
C PRO A 308 25.27 -18.83 -5.58
N MET A 309 24.70 -19.48 -6.61
CA MET A 309 23.46 -19.05 -7.24
C MET A 309 22.24 -19.26 -6.35
N ILE A 310 22.14 -20.38 -5.63
CA ILE A 310 21.08 -20.63 -4.64
C ILE A 310 21.12 -19.57 -3.52
N VAL A 311 22.31 -19.27 -3.02
CA VAL A 311 22.49 -18.22 -2.00
C VAL A 311 22.07 -16.86 -2.54
N LEU A 312 22.50 -16.50 -3.74
CA LEU A 312 22.15 -15.23 -4.38
C LEU A 312 20.65 -15.14 -4.67
N ALA A 313 20.02 -16.23 -5.15
CA ALA A 313 18.57 -16.33 -5.37
C ALA A 313 17.79 -16.17 -4.04
N THR A 314 18.30 -16.76 -2.96
CA THR A 314 17.69 -16.62 -1.63
C THR A 314 17.75 -15.16 -1.13
N PHE A 315 18.89 -14.48 -1.31
CA PHE A 315 18.99 -13.06 -0.99
C PHE A 315 18.06 -12.21 -1.87
N ALA A 316 17.98 -12.50 -3.17
CA ALA A 316 17.05 -11.82 -4.08
C ALA A 316 15.59 -12.02 -3.64
N ALA A 317 15.21 -13.26 -3.27
CA ALA A 317 13.87 -13.59 -2.77
C ALA A 317 13.56 -12.89 -1.43
N VAL A 318 14.52 -12.78 -0.52
CA VAL A 318 14.39 -12.02 0.74
C VAL A 318 14.19 -10.53 0.45
N ILE A 319 14.95 -9.96 -0.47
CA ILE A 319 14.83 -8.54 -0.87
C ILE A 319 13.48 -8.28 -1.52
N ALA A 320 13.04 -9.14 -2.45
CA ALA A 320 11.73 -9.07 -3.08
C ALA A 320 10.59 -9.11 -2.04
N SER A 321 10.66 -10.07 -1.12
CA SER A 321 9.70 -10.21 -0.02
C SER A 321 9.66 -8.98 0.88
N GLN A 322 10.83 -8.40 1.18
CA GLN A 322 10.97 -7.19 1.98
C GLN A 322 10.26 -5.99 1.32
N ALA A 323 10.40 -5.84 0.01
CA ALA A 323 9.76 -4.77 -0.75
C ALA A 323 8.22 -4.87 -0.67
N ILE A 324 7.66 -6.05 -0.92
CA ILE A 324 6.22 -6.30 -0.83
C ILE A 324 5.68 -6.04 0.59
N ILE A 325 6.35 -6.54 1.64
CA ILE A 325 5.94 -6.33 3.04
C ILE A 325 5.92 -4.83 3.36
N SER A 326 6.94 -4.10 2.95
CA SER A 326 7.05 -2.64 3.14
C SER A 326 5.94 -1.90 2.39
N GLY A 327 5.64 -2.30 1.15
CA GLY A 327 4.53 -1.79 0.35
C GLY A 327 3.17 -1.99 1.04
N LEU A 328 2.95 -3.16 1.66
CA LEU A 328 1.73 -3.45 2.41
C LEU A 328 1.60 -2.63 3.70
N PHE A 329 2.72 -2.32 4.38
CA PHE A 329 2.68 -1.38 5.51
C PHE A 329 2.26 0.02 5.03
N SER A 330 2.80 0.49 3.91
CA SER A 330 2.43 1.77 3.31
C SER A 330 0.96 1.78 2.88
N LEU A 331 0.47 0.71 2.27
CA LEU A 331 -0.95 0.53 1.91
C LEU A 331 -1.85 0.57 3.15
N ALA A 332 -1.44 -0.12 4.24
CA ALA A 332 -2.20 -0.13 5.50
C ALA A 332 -2.29 1.29 6.09
N ARG A 333 -1.19 2.06 6.09
CA ARG A 333 -1.17 3.46 6.52
C ARG A 333 -2.09 4.33 5.66
N GLN A 334 -2.01 4.22 4.33
CA GLN A 334 -2.88 4.96 3.41
C GLN A 334 -4.35 4.58 3.64
N ALA A 335 -4.67 3.31 3.87
CA ALA A 335 -6.01 2.85 4.19
C ALA A 335 -6.55 3.41 5.52
N VAL A 336 -5.68 3.54 6.55
CA VAL A 336 -6.03 4.23 7.81
C VAL A 336 -6.32 5.71 7.57
N ASN A 337 -5.47 6.41 6.81
CA ASN A 337 -5.65 7.83 6.47
C ASN A 337 -6.95 8.06 5.69
N LEU A 338 -7.28 7.15 4.79
CA LEU A 338 -8.54 7.16 4.02
C LEU A 338 -9.76 6.68 4.84
N LYS A 339 -9.58 6.32 6.12
CA LYS A 339 -10.62 5.78 7.02
C LYS A 339 -11.22 4.46 6.54
N LEU A 340 -10.45 3.68 5.79
CA LEU A 340 -10.82 2.34 5.35
C LEU A 340 -10.45 1.28 6.39
N LEU A 341 -9.44 1.53 7.23
CA LEU A 341 -9.02 0.71 8.37
C LEU A 341 -9.07 1.49 9.68
N PRO A 342 -9.17 0.80 10.85
CA PRO A 342 -8.99 1.43 12.15
C PRO A 342 -7.58 2.01 12.31
N ALA A 343 -7.41 2.93 13.23
CA ALA A 343 -6.09 3.43 13.59
C ALA A 343 -5.21 2.26 14.07
N LEU A 344 -4.12 2.00 13.34
CA LEU A 344 -3.12 0.99 13.67
C LEU A 344 -1.90 1.67 14.29
N LYS A 345 -1.19 0.95 15.16
CA LYS A 345 0.12 1.40 15.62
C LYS A 345 1.08 1.38 14.44
N VAL A 346 1.56 2.56 14.04
CA VAL A 346 2.58 2.75 13.01
C VAL A 346 3.85 3.21 13.69
N VAL A 347 4.95 2.51 13.44
CA VAL A 347 6.27 2.86 13.95
C VAL A 347 7.12 3.30 12.78
N HIS A 348 7.62 4.54 12.80
CA HIS A 348 8.56 5.03 11.81
C HIS A 348 9.95 4.49 12.13
N THR A 349 10.59 3.85 11.17
CA THR A 349 11.88 3.19 11.36
C THR A 349 13.06 3.98 10.78
N SER A 350 12.80 5.09 10.09
CA SER A 350 13.83 5.97 9.55
C SER A 350 13.43 7.44 9.68
N PRO A 351 14.36 8.32 10.11
CA PRO A 351 14.14 9.78 10.11
C PRO A 351 14.20 10.39 8.70
N ASP A 352 14.90 9.76 7.76
CA ASP A 352 15.17 10.33 6.43
C ASP A 352 14.11 9.97 5.39
N HIS A 353 13.28 8.96 5.66
CA HIS A 353 12.30 8.44 4.68
C HIS A 353 10.92 8.20 5.30
N ILE A 354 9.93 8.98 4.89
CA ILE A 354 8.49 8.87 5.27
C ILE A 354 7.92 7.45 5.09
N GLY A 355 8.36 6.74 4.06
CA GLY A 355 7.81 5.45 3.69
C GLY A 355 8.35 4.27 4.49
N GLN A 356 9.43 4.47 5.27
CA GLN A 356 9.98 3.40 6.10
C GLN A 356 9.21 3.27 7.41
N ILE A 357 8.12 2.52 7.35
CA ILE A 357 7.21 2.29 8.47
C ILE A 357 7.11 0.80 8.78
N TYR A 358 6.79 0.51 10.03
CA TYR A 358 6.51 -0.82 10.54
C TYR A 358 5.13 -0.86 11.18
N VAL A 359 4.31 -1.83 10.78
CA VAL A 359 2.96 -2.02 11.32
C VAL A 359 2.86 -3.41 11.97
N PRO A 360 3.01 -3.53 13.31
CA PRO A 360 3.17 -4.79 14.01
C PRO A 360 2.09 -5.83 13.70
N VAL A 361 0.82 -5.41 13.71
CA VAL A 361 -0.33 -6.30 13.47
C VAL A 361 -0.31 -6.86 12.05
N VAL A 362 -0.03 -6.02 11.05
CA VAL A 362 0.05 -6.46 9.65
C VAL A 362 1.22 -7.43 9.47
N ASN A 363 2.39 -7.09 10.03
CA ASN A 363 3.58 -7.96 9.98
C ASN A 363 3.31 -9.35 10.57
N MET A 364 2.70 -9.41 11.74
CA MET A 364 2.37 -10.67 12.41
C MET A 364 1.42 -11.52 11.57
N LEU A 365 0.33 -10.92 11.07
CA LEU A 365 -0.66 -11.63 10.25
C LEU A 365 -0.04 -12.15 8.95
N LEU A 366 0.72 -11.32 8.24
CA LEU A 366 1.44 -11.73 7.02
C LEU A 366 2.41 -12.87 7.30
N GLY A 367 3.23 -12.76 8.35
CA GLY A 367 4.21 -13.78 8.71
C GLY A 367 3.57 -15.14 9.03
N ILE A 368 2.51 -15.14 9.83
CA ILE A 368 1.77 -16.37 10.14
C ILE A 368 1.18 -16.97 8.86
N CYS A 369 0.49 -16.18 8.04
CA CYS A 369 -0.12 -16.67 6.81
C CYS A 369 0.94 -17.19 5.81
N CYS A 370 2.06 -16.48 5.61
CA CYS A 370 3.16 -16.94 4.75
C CYS A 370 3.72 -18.30 5.20
N ILE A 371 4.03 -18.44 6.49
CA ILE A 371 4.58 -19.69 7.04
C ILE A 371 3.57 -20.84 6.89
N VAL A 372 2.30 -20.58 7.18
CA VAL A 372 1.23 -21.58 6.98
C VAL A 372 1.16 -22.02 5.52
N LEU A 373 1.24 -21.09 4.57
CA LEU A 373 1.22 -21.44 3.14
C LEU A 373 2.40 -22.35 2.76
N VAL A 374 3.62 -22.02 3.19
CA VAL A 374 4.81 -22.85 2.91
C VAL A 374 4.66 -24.25 3.50
N VAL A 375 4.14 -24.37 4.74
CA VAL A 375 3.92 -25.66 5.41
C VAL A 375 2.80 -26.48 4.76
N VAL A 376 1.79 -25.83 4.15
CA VAL A 376 0.66 -26.53 3.51
C VAL A 376 1.01 -26.96 2.08
N PHE A 377 1.65 -26.10 1.31
CA PHE A 377 1.87 -26.34 -0.12
C PHE A 377 3.19 -27.02 -0.46
N HIS A 378 4.22 -26.87 0.36
CA HIS A 378 5.56 -27.50 0.23
C HIS A 378 6.35 -27.16 -1.05
N ARG A 379 5.71 -26.74 -2.14
CA ARG A 379 6.30 -26.51 -3.47
C ARG A 379 5.84 -25.18 -4.08
N SER A 380 6.72 -24.55 -4.86
CA SER A 380 6.45 -23.25 -5.48
C SER A 380 5.38 -23.32 -6.58
N ASP A 381 5.33 -24.42 -7.35
CA ASP A 381 4.34 -24.63 -8.41
C ASP A 381 2.90 -24.69 -7.87
N ALA A 382 2.70 -25.33 -6.73
CA ALA A 382 1.40 -25.38 -6.07
C ALA A 382 0.93 -23.98 -5.58
N LEU A 383 1.86 -23.13 -5.13
CA LEU A 383 1.56 -21.74 -4.76
C LEU A 383 1.30 -20.85 -5.98
N ALA A 384 1.89 -21.16 -7.13
CA ALA A 384 1.73 -20.39 -8.36
C ALA A 384 0.29 -20.35 -8.85
N ALA A 385 -0.44 -21.48 -8.73
CA ALA A 385 -1.86 -21.55 -9.06
C ALA A 385 -2.73 -20.60 -8.21
N ALA A 386 -2.35 -20.42 -6.93
CA ALA A 386 -3.01 -19.48 -6.04
C ALA A 386 -2.69 -18.00 -6.38
N TYR A 387 -1.50 -17.73 -6.89
CA TYR A 387 -0.95 -16.38 -7.03
C TYR A 387 -1.64 -15.56 -8.14
N GLY A 388 -1.80 -16.15 -9.33
CA GLY A 388 -2.24 -15.43 -10.53
C GLY A 388 -3.60 -14.71 -10.41
N LEU A 389 -4.54 -15.26 -9.62
CA LEU A 389 -5.89 -14.72 -9.51
C LEU A 389 -5.94 -13.37 -8.76
N ALA A 390 -5.14 -13.21 -7.69
CA ALA A 390 -5.07 -11.96 -6.95
C ALA A 390 -4.48 -10.84 -7.80
N VAL A 391 -3.38 -11.12 -8.47
CA VAL A 391 -2.67 -10.15 -9.33
C VAL A 391 -3.54 -9.70 -10.49
N THR A 392 -4.15 -10.63 -11.24
CA THR A 392 -5.00 -10.30 -12.40
C THR A 392 -6.27 -9.55 -12.00
N GLY A 393 -6.86 -9.90 -10.87
CA GLY A 393 -7.98 -9.15 -10.30
C GLY A 393 -7.60 -7.72 -9.93
N MET A 394 -6.41 -7.54 -9.32
CA MET A 394 -5.88 -6.22 -9.00
C MET A 394 -5.55 -5.42 -10.27
N MET A 395 -4.96 -6.06 -11.31
CA MET A 395 -4.67 -5.45 -12.60
C MET A 395 -5.94 -4.91 -13.27
N ALA A 396 -7.04 -5.66 -13.28
CA ALA A 396 -8.32 -5.22 -13.84
C ALA A 396 -8.90 -4.03 -13.05
N ILE A 397 -8.85 -4.08 -11.71
CA ILE A 397 -9.32 -2.98 -10.85
C ILE A 397 -8.48 -1.71 -11.08
N SER A 398 -7.16 -1.83 -11.14
CA SER A 398 -6.28 -0.66 -11.38
C SER A 398 -6.49 -0.06 -12.77
N THR A 399 -6.80 -0.85 -13.80
CA THR A 399 -7.19 -0.33 -15.12
C THR A 399 -8.52 0.43 -15.08
N LEU A 400 -9.53 -0.09 -14.39
CA LEU A 400 -10.80 0.63 -14.20
C LEU A 400 -10.61 1.94 -13.43
N MET A 401 -9.81 1.92 -12.39
CA MET A 401 -9.46 3.13 -11.63
C MET A 401 -8.63 4.11 -12.46
N PHE A 402 -7.69 3.63 -13.29
CA PHE A 402 -6.97 4.45 -14.25
C PHE A 402 -7.94 5.21 -15.18
N MET A 403 -8.89 4.51 -15.79
CA MET A 403 -9.86 5.15 -16.69
C MET A 403 -10.64 6.27 -15.98
N LEU A 404 -11.05 6.03 -14.73
CA LEU A 404 -11.76 7.00 -13.92
C LEU A 404 -10.87 8.22 -13.59
N VAL A 405 -9.64 7.99 -13.08
CA VAL A 405 -8.69 9.05 -12.70
C VAL A 405 -8.26 9.86 -13.91
N ALA A 406 -7.90 9.21 -15.02
CA ALA A 406 -7.47 9.86 -16.25
C ALA A 406 -8.57 10.78 -16.80
N ARG A 407 -9.83 10.34 -16.72
CA ARG A 407 -10.98 11.13 -17.21
C ARG A 407 -11.32 12.28 -16.27
N VAL A 408 -11.34 12.05 -14.96
CA VAL A 408 -11.89 12.99 -13.96
C VAL A 408 -10.82 13.93 -13.44
N ALA A 409 -9.70 13.40 -12.95
CA ALA A 409 -8.65 14.20 -12.32
C ALA A 409 -7.67 14.80 -13.36
N LEU A 410 -7.21 13.98 -14.32
CA LEU A 410 -6.27 14.44 -15.34
C LEU A 410 -6.95 15.08 -16.56
N ARG A 411 -8.28 14.96 -16.67
CA ARG A 411 -9.10 15.53 -17.76
C ARG A 411 -8.67 15.08 -19.16
N TRP A 412 -8.14 13.88 -19.29
CA TRP A 412 -7.77 13.33 -20.58
C TRP A 412 -9.02 13.17 -21.47
N PRO A 413 -8.90 13.38 -22.78
CA PRO A 413 -10.02 13.24 -23.69
C PRO A 413 -10.48 11.79 -23.79
N VAL A 414 -11.80 11.58 -23.94
CA VAL A 414 -12.44 10.25 -23.96
C VAL A 414 -11.88 9.36 -25.07
N TYR A 415 -11.59 9.94 -26.24
CA TYR A 415 -11.01 9.21 -27.37
C TYR A 415 -9.60 8.67 -27.14
N VAL A 416 -8.89 9.10 -26.06
CA VAL A 416 -7.61 8.53 -25.61
C VAL A 416 -7.84 7.54 -24.49
N VAL A 417 -8.62 7.94 -23.45
CA VAL A 417 -8.84 7.11 -22.25
C VAL A 417 -9.57 5.84 -22.58
N PHE A 418 -10.61 5.89 -23.41
CA PHE A 418 -11.45 4.75 -23.70
C PHE A 418 -10.73 3.65 -24.50
N PRO A 419 -10.08 3.93 -25.65
CA PRO A 419 -9.37 2.90 -26.40
C PRO A 419 -8.18 2.32 -25.61
N LEU A 420 -7.40 3.17 -24.93
CA LEU A 420 -6.25 2.75 -24.14
C LEU A 420 -6.69 1.90 -22.94
N GLY A 421 -7.74 2.34 -22.24
CA GLY A 421 -8.31 1.60 -21.12
C GLY A 421 -8.94 0.28 -21.57
N LEU A 422 -9.62 0.26 -22.71
CA LEU A 422 -10.21 -0.96 -23.27
C LEU A 422 -9.11 -1.97 -23.66
N ALA A 423 -8.02 -1.51 -24.30
CA ALA A 423 -6.90 -2.37 -24.66
C ALA A 423 -6.27 -3.02 -23.41
N PHE A 424 -5.98 -2.23 -22.37
CA PHE A 424 -5.44 -2.79 -21.12
C PHE A 424 -6.44 -3.71 -20.41
N LEU A 425 -7.70 -3.30 -20.34
CA LEU A 425 -8.75 -4.10 -19.70
C LEU A 425 -8.96 -5.43 -20.43
N SER A 426 -8.86 -5.47 -21.76
CA SER A 426 -8.95 -6.71 -22.54
C SER A 426 -7.84 -7.70 -22.17
N ILE A 427 -6.59 -7.20 -22.01
CA ILE A 427 -5.46 -8.01 -21.56
C ILE A 427 -5.69 -8.49 -20.13
N ASP A 428 -6.10 -7.60 -19.23
CA ASP A 428 -6.34 -7.94 -17.82
C ASP A 428 -7.46 -8.97 -17.67
N LEU A 429 -8.55 -8.82 -18.41
CA LEU A 429 -9.68 -9.77 -18.39
C LEU A 429 -9.33 -11.12 -19.00
N LEU A 430 -8.49 -11.13 -20.03
CA LEU A 430 -7.98 -12.38 -20.62
C LEU A 430 -7.15 -13.14 -19.59
N PHE A 431 -6.22 -12.47 -18.91
CA PHE A 431 -5.44 -13.06 -17.83
C PHE A 431 -6.30 -13.48 -16.63
N LEU A 432 -7.26 -12.65 -16.25
CA LEU A 432 -8.17 -12.95 -15.14
C LEU A 432 -9.03 -14.18 -15.45
N SER A 433 -9.55 -14.30 -16.67
CA SER A 433 -10.37 -15.45 -17.08
C SER A 433 -9.55 -16.75 -17.12
N ALA A 434 -8.29 -16.70 -17.57
CA ALA A 434 -7.39 -17.84 -17.54
C ALA A 434 -7.07 -18.30 -16.10
N ASN A 435 -6.83 -17.36 -15.17
CA ASN A 435 -6.59 -17.69 -13.78
C ASN A 435 -7.86 -18.08 -13.02
N ALA A 436 -9.05 -17.68 -13.48
CA ALA A 436 -10.31 -18.08 -12.86
C ALA A 436 -10.54 -19.61 -12.94
N LEU A 437 -9.96 -20.30 -13.92
CA LEU A 437 -10.00 -21.76 -13.99
C LEU A 437 -9.31 -22.44 -12.81
N LYS A 438 -8.32 -21.77 -12.20
CA LYS A 438 -7.49 -22.27 -11.10
C LYS A 438 -8.08 -21.98 -9.71
N ILE A 439 -9.32 -21.51 -9.62
CA ILE A 439 -9.95 -21.20 -8.32
C ILE A 439 -9.95 -22.41 -7.40
N LEU A 440 -10.26 -23.60 -7.91
CA LEU A 440 -10.31 -24.84 -7.12
C LEU A 440 -8.92 -25.39 -6.80
N ASP A 441 -7.91 -25.09 -7.61
CA ASP A 441 -6.54 -25.58 -7.48
C ASP A 441 -5.67 -24.72 -6.54
N GLY A 442 -6.27 -23.78 -5.80
CA GLY A 442 -5.59 -22.91 -4.84
C GLY A 442 -5.97 -21.42 -4.96
N GLY A 443 -6.54 -20.98 -6.09
CA GLY A 443 -6.95 -19.58 -6.31
C GLY A 443 -8.00 -19.06 -5.32
N TRP A 444 -8.69 -19.95 -4.59
CA TRP A 444 -9.61 -19.58 -3.52
C TRP A 444 -8.93 -18.95 -2.31
N ILE A 445 -7.63 -19.21 -2.08
CA ILE A 445 -6.89 -18.72 -0.91
C ILE A 445 -6.78 -17.20 -0.90
N PRO A 446 -6.18 -16.54 -1.92
CA PRO A 446 -6.11 -15.08 -1.95
C PRO A 446 -7.49 -14.44 -1.96
N LEU A 447 -8.50 -15.07 -2.57
CA LEU A 447 -9.89 -14.59 -2.53
C LEU A 447 -10.46 -14.64 -1.12
N THR A 448 -10.15 -15.68 -0.36
CA THR A 448 -10.56 -15.80 1.06
C THR A 448 -9.90 -14.72 1.90
N ILE A 449 -8.61 -14.49 1.75
CA ILE A 449 -7.89 -13.40 2.43
C ILE A 449 -8.54 -12.05 2.04
N ALA A 450 -8.72 -11.81 0.75
CA ALA A 450 -9.34 -10.59 0.25
C ALA A 450 -10.77 -10.40 0.80
N PHE A 451 -11.56 -11.47 0.87
CA PHE A 451 -12.90 -11.43 1.46
C PHE A 451 -12.88 -10.97 2.92
N PHE A 452 -11.99 -11.52 3.75
CA PHE A 452 -11.85 -11.08 5.14
C PHE A 452 -11.40 -9.63 5.24
N VAL A 453 -10.46 -9.18 4.43
CA VAL A 453 -10.01 -7.78 4.39
C VAL A 453 -11.16 -6.86 3.96
N ILE A 454 -11.93 -7.22 2.93
CA ILE A 454 -13.13 -6.48 2.47
C ILE A 454 -14.17 -6.40 3.59
N VAL A 455 -14.41 -7.48 4.30
CA VAL A 455 -15.34 -7.51 5.44
C VAL A 455 -14.89 -6.54 6.53
N VAL A 456 -13.61 -6.55 6.91
CA VAL A 456 -13.03 -5.63 7.90
C VAL A 456 -13.16 -4.19 7.42
N MET A 457 -12.65 -3.87 6.23
CA MET A 457 -12.65 -2.50 5.68
C MET A 457 -14.08 -1.96 5.49
N SER A 458 -14.97 -2.75 4.90
CA SER A 458 -16.36 -2.32 4.67
C SER A 458 -17.15 -2.15 5.97
N THR A 459 -16.87 -2.97 6.99
CA THR A 459 -17.51 -2.84 8.31
C THR A 459 -17.01 -1.58 9.02
N TRP A 460 -15.69 -1.37 9.01
CA TRP A 460 -15.08 -0.17 9.58
C TRP A 460 -15.60 1.10 8.91
N LEU A 461 -15.57 1.17 7.59
CA LEU A 461 -16.03 2.33 6.82
C LEU A 461 -17.48 2.72 7.15
N ARG A 462 -18.38 1.73 7.21
CA ARG A 462 -19.80 1.96 7.55
C ARG A 462 -19.98 2.41 8.99
N GLY A 463 -19.24 1.79 9.93
CA GLY A 463 -19.27 2.15 11.35
C GLY A 463 -18.79 3.58 11.59
N VAL A 464 -17.60 3.92 11.05
CA VAL A 464 -17.03 5.27 11.15
C VAL A 464 -17.94 6.34 10.52
N HIS A 465 -18.56 6.06 9.37
CA HIS A 465 -19.51 6.98 8.77
C HIS A 465 -20.73 7.24 9.68
N SER A 466 -21.21 6.22 10.39
CA SER A 466 -22.29 6.38 11.38
C SER A 466 -21.84 7.27 12.54
N VAL A 467 -20.65 7.03 13.07
CA VAL A 467 -20.03 7.82 14.14
C VAL A 467 -19.85 9.29 13.72
N ILE A 468 -19.18 9.53 12.58
CA ILE A 468 -18.92 10.90 12.07
C ILE A 468 -20.23 11.67 11.85
N ARG A 469 -21.26 11.01 11.30
CA ARG A 469 -22.57 11.65 11.06
C ARG A 469 -23.20 12.14 12.36
N GLN A 470 -23.16 11.34 13.43
CA GLN A 470 -23.69 11.72 14.72
C GLN A 470 -22.91 12.89 15.35
N PHE A 471 -21.58 12.90 15.23
CA PHE A 471 -20.79 14.02 15.75
C PHE A 471 -21.00 15.31 14.96
N ARG A 472 -21.10 15.23 13.63
CA ARG A 472 -21.38 16.41 12.80
C ARG A 472 -22.72 17.08 13.18
N ASN A 473 -23.71 16.26 13.53
CA ASN A 473 -25.01 16.76 13.97
C ASN A 473 -25.00 17.33 15.42
N ARG A 474 -23.94 17.05 16.20
CA ARG A 474 -23.78 17.53 17.59
C ARG A 474 -22.78 18.70 17.71
N SER A 475 -21.98 19.01 16.69
CA SER A 475 -21.15 20.21 16.68
C SER A 475 -22.00 21.42 16.36
N VAL A 476 -21.81 22.52 17.10
CA VAL A 476 -22.58 23.77 16.94
C VAL A 476 -21.65 24.95 16.65
N SER A 477 -22.16 25.97 15.98
CA SER A 477 -21.42 27.23 15.85
C SER A 477 -21.27 27.90 17.23
N PHE A 478 -20.23 28.73 17.40
CA PHE A 478 -20.05 29.47 18.66
C PHE A 478 -21.30 30.30 19.02
N THR A 479 -21.90 30.95 18.03
CA THR A 479 -23.11 31.75 18.21
C THR A 479 -24.30 30.91 18.70
N ALA A 480 -24.47 29.69 18.15
CA ALA A 480 -25.56 28.80 18.60
C ALA A 480 -25.27 28.23 20.00
N PHE A 481 -24.00 27.98 20.33
CA PHE A 481 -23.60 27.56 21.66
C PHE A 481 -23.84 28.65 22.69
N ARG A 482 -23.51 29.91 22.41
CA ARG A 482 -23.75 31.05 23.28
C ARG A 482 -25.24 31.28 23.53
N LYS A 483 -26.11 31.10 22.52
CA LYS A 483 -27.58 31.19 22.68
C LYS A 483 -28.15 30.14 23.62
N SER A 484 -27.41 29.06 23.90
CA SER A 484 -27.86 28.04 24.87
C SER A 484 -27.49 28.36 26.32
N TRP A 485 -26.87 29.52 26.58
CA TRP A 485 -26.51 29.96 27.91
C TRP A 485 -27.71 30.60 28.62
N PRO A 486 -27.80 30.54 29.97
CA PRO A 486 -28.80 31.27 30.73
C PRO A 486 -28.68 32.80 30.53
N GLU A 487 -29.75 33.55 30.79
CA GLU A 487 -29.75 35.00 30.65
C GLU A 487 -28.71 35.70 31.53
N GLY A 488 -28.34 35.11 32.69
CA GLY A 488 -27.28 35.58 33.58
C GLY A 488 -25.87 35.16 33.23
N GLY A 489 -25.66 34.50 32.07
CA GLY A 489 -24.37 33.92 31.69
C GLY A 489 -24.15 32.50 32.20
N VAL A 490 -22.94 31.96 32.00
CA VAL A 490 -22.54 30.64 32.47
C VAL A 490 -21.60 30.80 33.68
N GLU A 491 -21.86 30.04 34.73
CA GLU A 491 -20.97 29.96 35.87
C GLU A 491 -19.57 29.51 35.45
N ARG A 492 -18.55 30.27 35.88
CA ARG A 492 -17.15 30.00 35.55
C ARG A 492 -16.44 29.40 36.75
N ILE A 493 -15.82 28.26 36.54
CA ILE A 493 -14.93 27.62 37.53
C ILE A 493 -13.49 28.05 37.31
N PRO A 494 -12.72 28.25 38.41
CA PRO A 494 -11.35 28.69 38.30
C PRO A 494 -10.48 27.76 37.44
N GLY A 495 -9.49 28.36 36.74
CA GLY A 495 -8.52 27.64 35.94
C GLY A 495 -8.89 27.52 34.46
N THR A 496 -8.11 26.69 33.75
CA THR A 496 -8.17 26.52 32.29
C THR A 496 -8.66 25.14 31.91
N GLY A 497 -9.66 25.05 31.05
CA GLY A 497 -10.11 23.80 30.42
C GLY A 497 -9.55 23.67 28.99
N ILE A 498 -8.65 22.70 28.74
CA ILE A 498 -8.06 22.42 27.44
C ILE A 498 -8.77 21.22 26.79
N PHE A 499 -9.57 21.48 25.77
CA PHE A 499 -10.33 20.47 25.06
C PHE A 499 -9.63 20.04 23.77
N LEU A 500 -9.17 18.78 23.70
CA LEU A 500 -8.59 18.22 22.47
C LEU A 500 -9.69 18.02 21.42
N THR A 501 -9.45 18.52 20.22
CA THR A 501 -10.42 18.47 19.13
C THR A 501 -9.74 18.25 17.76
N SER A 502 -10.48 17.68 16.82
CA SER A 502 -10.09 17.60 15.41
C SER A 502 -10.86 18.63 14.54
N LEU A 503 -11.69 19.47 15.16
CA LEU A 503 -12.45 20.49 14.44
C LEU A 503 -11.59 21.72 14.20
N ARG A 504 -11.64 22.23 12.98
CA ARG A 504 -10.96 23.50 12.61
C ARG A 504 -11.83 24.72 12.94
N ILE A 505 -13.15 24.57 12.99
CA ILE A 505 -14.14 25.65 13.21
C ILE A 505 -15.29 25.09 14.05
N GLY A 506 -15.80 25.90 14.98
CA GLY A 506 -16.94 25.57 15.81
C GLY A 506 -16.59 24.99 17.18
N ILE A 507 -17.62 24.79 18.01
CA ILE A 507 -17.50 24.24 19.36
C ILE A 507 -17.63 22.72 19.29
N PRO A 508 -16.64 21.97 19.79
CA PRO A 508 -16.69 20.51 19.78
C PRO A 508 -17.75 19.95 20.71
N ALA A 509 -18.25 18.75 20.36
CA ALA A 509 -19.27 18.06 21.16
C ALA A 509 -18.83 17.77 22.62
N SER A 510 -17.52 17.68 22.89
CA SER A 510 -16.99 17.56 24.25
C SER A 510 -17.31 18.77 25.10
N VAL A 511 -17.10 20.00 24.61
CA VAL A 511 -17.44 21.24 25.31
C VAL A 511 -18.93 21.37 25.52
N THR A 512 -19.73 21.13 24.47
CA THR A 512 -21.18 21.22 24.58
C THR A 512 -21.76 20.17 25.51
N THR A 513 -21.20 18.97 25.57
CA THR A 513 -21.62 17.91 26.50
C THR A 513 -21.21 18.25 27.92
N PHE A 514 -19.99 18.75 28.13
CA PHE A 514 -19.48 19.21 29.41
C PHE A 514 -20.42 20.29 29.99
N HIS A 515 -20.64 21.38 29.25
CA HIS A 515 -21.50 22.47 29.68
C HIS A 515 -22.95 22.03 29.92
N ARG A 516 -23.52 21.21 29.04
CA ARG A 516 -24.94 20.78 29.19
C ARG A 516 -25.19 20.01 30.47
N ASN A 517 -24.23 19.16 30.86
CA ASN A 517 -24.39 18.26 32.00
C ASN A 517 -23.98 18.91 33.33
N LEU A 518 -22.89 19.71 33.33
CA LEU A 518 -22.36 20.33 34.53
C LEU A 518 -22.84 21.76 34.74
N LYS A 519 -23.39 22.41 33.70
CA LYS A 519 -23.88 23.81 33.72
C LYS A 519 -22.80 24.88 33.94
N VAL A 520 -21.54 24.50 33.99
CA VAL A 520 -20.39 25.36 34.21
C VAL A 520 -19.41 25.32 33.02
N LEU A 521 -18.52 26.31 32.95
CA LEU A 521 -17.33 26.33 32.08
C LEU A 521 -16.13 26.81 32.87
N HIS A 522 -14.92 26.49 32.43
CA HIS A 522 -13.72 27.09 33.00
C HIS A 522 -13.65 28.59 32.65
N GLU A 523 -12.93 29.35 33.46
CA GLU A 523 -12.67 30.77 33.19
C GLU A 523 -12.09 30.93 31.79
N LYS A 524 -11.11 30.09 31.45
CA LYS A 524 -10.50 30.06 30.10
C LYS A 524 -10.71 28.70 29.45
N VAL A 525 -11.16 28.70 28.21
CA VAL A 525 -11.39 27.47 27.43
C VAL A 525 -10.49 27.45 26.21
N VAL A 526 -9.64 26.46 26.12
CA VAL A 526 -8.72 26.27 24.99
C VAL A 526 -9.17 25.07 24.15
N LEU A 527 -9.43 25.28 22.87
CA LEU A 527 -9.68 24.23 21.87
C LEU A 527 -8.34 23.89 21.21
N LEU A 528 -7.75 22.76 21.58
CA LEU A 528 -6.45 22.33 21.07
C LEU A 528 -6.63 21.34 19.92
N SER A 529 -6.24 21.74 18.71
CA SER A 529 -6.35 20.91 17.49
C SER A 529 -4.99 20.56 16.90
N PHE A 530 -4.82 19.29 16.50
CA PHE A 530 -3.59 18.79 15.91
C PHE A 530 -3.79 18.50 14.43
N ASN A 531 -2.91 19.05 13.58
CA ASN A 531 -2.85 18.79 12.15
C ASN A 531 -1.52 18.12 11.81
N VAL A 532 -1.57 16.91 11.26
CA VAL A 532 -0.38 16.21 10.78
C VAL A 532 -0.02 16.76 9.39
N GLU A 533 1.22 17.20 9.24
CA GLU A 533 1.78 17.64 7.96
C GLU A 533 2.59 16.48 7.33
N GLU A 534 2.81 16.56 6.02
CA GLU A 534 3.52 15.53 5.26
C GLU A 534 5.06 15.68 5.29
N ILE A 535 5.57 16.53 6.16
CA ILE A 535 7.00 16.73 6.40
C ILE A 535 7.44 16.03 7.68
N PRO A 536 8.71 15.61 7.80
CA PRO A 536 9.21 14.89 8.98
C PRO A 536 9.03 15.71 10.26
N PHE A 537 9.47 16.95 10.23
CA PHE A 537 9.43 17.89 11.34
C PHE A 537 8.91 19.23 10.87
N VAL A 538 8.10 19.90 11.69
CA VAL A 538 7.66 21.27 11.48
C VAL A 538 8.51 22.21 12.31
N ASP A 539 9.01 23.28 11.69
CA ASP A 539 9.77 24.32 12.39
C ASP A 539 8.96 24.88 13.56
N GLU A 540 9.62 25.12 14.69
CA GLU A 540 8.94 25.53 15.93
C GLU A 540 8.15 26.83 15.76
N ASP A 541 8.65 27.79 14.98
CA ASP A 541 8.00 29.08 14.71
C ASP A 541 6.68 28.94 13.92
N GLN A 542 6.54 27.87 13.12
CA GLN A 542 5.35 27.63 12.29
C GLN A 542 4.39 26.61 12.90
N ARG A 543 4.77 26.02 14.03
CA ARG A 543 4.09 24.88 14.66
C ARG A 543 2.76 25.28 15.28
N ILE A 544 2.66 26.43 15.90
CA ILE A 544 1.50 26.85 16.71
C ILE A 544 0.88 28.10 16.12
N ARG A 545 -0.45 28.10 16.01
CA ARG A 545 -1.24 29.28 15.68
C ARG A 545 -2.35 29.45 16.72
N ILE A 546 -2.42 30.63 17.31
CA ILE A 546 -3.35 30.96 18.39
C ILE A 546 -4.39 31.92 17.83
N TYR A 547 -5.67 31.58 17.99
CA TYR A 547 -6.81 32.40 17.61
C TYR A 547 -7.65 32.69 18.84
N ARG A 548 -7.85 33.97 19.15
CA ARG A 548 -8.74 34.41 20.21
C ARG A 548 -10.17 34.36 19.69
N MET A 549 -11.07 33.78 20.49
CA MET A 549 -12.51 33.75 20.28
C MET A 549 -13.22 34.58 21.37
N PRO A 550 -14.48 34.96 21.18
CA PRO A 550 -15.26 35.66 22.25
C PRO A 550 -15.34 34.81 23.53
N GLU A 551 -15.61 35.48 24.65
CA GLU A 551 -15.93 34.88 25.95
C GLU A 551 -14.79 34.00 26.52
N ASP A 552 -13.54 34.48 26.39
CA ASP A 552 -12.31 33.79 26.84
C ASP A 552 -12.15 32.35 26.32
N PHE A 553 -12.61 32.14 25.09
CA PHE A 553 -12.26 30.96 24.31
C PHE A 553 -11.04 31.22 23.43
N TRP A 554 -10.22 30.20 23.31
CA TRP A 554 -9.00 30.22 22.48
C TRP A 554 -8.98 28.99 21.60
N HIS A 555 -8.58 29.13 20.35
CA HIS A 555 -8.36 28.01 19.45
C HIS A 555 -6.87 27.94 19.11
N VAL A 556 -6.20 26.91 19.60
CA VAL A 556 -4.78 26.63 19.34
C VAL A 556 -4.72 25.53 18.29
N THR A 557 -4.20 25.87 17.12
CA THR A 557 -3.97 24.90 16.04
C THR A 557 -2.49 24.55 16.00
N VAL A 558 -2.19 23.28 16.14
CA VAL A 558 -0.85 22.72 16.14
C VAL A 558 -0.60 21.99 14.83
N ARG A 559 0.44 22.39 14.12
CA ARG A 559 0.97 21.69 12.97
C ARG A 559 2.16 20.85 13.44
N HIS A 560 2.20 19.58 13.10
CA HIS A 560 3.32 18.71 13.43
C HIS A 560 3.65 17.80 12.26
N GLY A 561 4.92 17.50 12.10
CA GLY A 561 5.40 16.54 11.14
C GLY A 561 5.08 15.11 11.58
N TYR A 562 5.25 14.17 10.67
CA TYR A 562 4.92 12.77 10.97
C TYR A 562 5.93 12.09 11.93
N LEU A 563 7.10 12.68 12.16
CA LEU A 563 8.10 12.24 13.15
C LEU A 563 8.10 13.10 14.42
N ASP A 564 7.39 14.22 14.44
CA ASP A 564 7.29 15.02 15.64
C ASP A 564 6.62 14.22 16.77
N GLU A 565 7.26 14.16 17.92
CA GLU A 565 6.59 13.67 19.12
C GLU A 565 5.52 14.67 19.56
N VAL A 566 4.27 14.20 19.54
CA VAL A 566 3.15 15.04 19.95
C VAL A 566 3.01 14.99 21.46
N ASN A 567 3.61 15.98 22.15
CA ASN A 567 3.51 16.15 23.58
C ASN A 567 2.63 17.38 23.86
N ALA A 568 1.36 17.16 24.18
CA ALA A 568 0.42 18.27 24.36
C ALA A 568 0.79 19.24 25.51
N PRO A 569 1.29 18.80 26.68
CA PRO A 569 1.81 19.70 27.69
C PRO A 569 2.96 20.60 27.21
N ARG A 570 3.92 20.04 26.48
CA ARG A 570 5.04 20.83 25.90
C ARG A 570 4.53 21.87 24.92
N ILE A 571 3.56 21.50 24.09
CA ILE A 571 2.93 22.40 23.10
C ILE A 571 2.16 23.51 23.80
N VAL A 572 1.46 23.20 24.90
CA VAL A 572 0.75 24.22 25.68
C VAL A 572 1.73 25.22 26.29
N ARG A 573 2.87 24.77 26.82
CA ARG A 573 3.96 25.67 27.29
C ARG A 573 4.46 26.60 26.20
N GLN A 574 4.76 26.04 25.02
CA GLN A 574 5.16 26.86 23.87
C GLN A 574 4.06 27.86 23.45
N ALA A 575 2.79 27.48 23.52
CA ALA A 575 1.70 28.39 23.23
C ALA A 575 1.60 29.52 24.28
N ILE A 576 1.89 29.26 25.55
CA ILE A 576 1.97 30.27 26.61
C ILE A 576 3.11 31.25 26.32
N GLU A 577 4.28 30.77 25.95
CA GLU A 577 5.45 31.59 25.54
C GLU A 577 5.10 32.48 24.34
N GLN A 578 4.22 32.03 23.44
CA GLN A 578 3.73 32.77 22.28
C GLN A 578 2.52 33.68 22.58
N GLY A 579 2.16 33.84 23.86
CA GLY A 579 1.13 34.78 24.29
C GLY A 579 -0.26 34.19 24.57
N LEU A 580 -0.39 32.87 24.71
CA LEU A 580 -1.64 32.27 25.21
C LEU A 580 -1.77 32.59 26.73
N PRO A 581 -2.77 33.37 27.16
CA PRO A 581 -2.85 33.86 28.53
C PRO A 581 -3.48 32.85 29.48
N ILE A 582 -2.88 31.68 29.64
CA ILE A 582 -3.33 30.62 30.55
C ILE A 582 -2.19 30.20 31.48
N ASP A 583 -2.56 29.58 32.59
CA ASP A 583 -1.62 28.94 33.50
C ASP A 583 -1.64 27.42 33.31
N GLU A 584 -0.45 26.84 33.06
CA GLU A 584 -0.33 25.40 32.85
C GLU A 584 -0.66 24.60 34.13
N GLU A 585 -0.32 25.11 35.31
CA GLU A 585 -0.49 24.39 36.57
C GLU A 585 -1.97 24.16 36.90
N THR A 586 -2.83 25.11 36.55
CA THR A 586 -4.28 25.05 36.76
C THR A 586 -5.05 24.41 35.57
N ALA A 587 -4.32 24.02 34.50
CA ALA A 587 -4.93 23.49 33.28
C ALA A 587 -5.37 22.03 33.42
N THR A 588 -6.63 21.77 33.09
CA THR A 588 -7.21 20.43 32.98
C THR A 588 -7.42 20.05 31.51
N TYR A 589 -6.91 18.88 31.11
CA TYR A 589 -7.04 18.36 29.76
C TYR A 589 -8.31 17.52 29.61
N PHE A 590 -9.13 17.84 28.63
CA PHE A 590 -10.36 17.11 28.31
C PHE A 590 -10.19 16.36 26.99
N VAL A 591 -10.28 15.03 27.06
CA VAL A 591 -10.18 14.15 25.90
C VAL A 591 -11.52 13.52 25.61
N ARG A 592 -11.89 13.47 24.34
CA ARG A 592 -13.11 12.76 23.93
C ARG A 592 -12.85 11.25 23.88
N GLN A 593 -13.64 10.49 24.61
CA GLN A 593 -13.69 9.04 24.50
C GLN A 593 -15.00 8.59 23.87
N GLU A 594 -14.92 7.84 22.77
CA GLU A 594 -16.11 7.33 22.09
C GLU A 594 -16.56 6.03 22.74
N ILE A 595 -17.77 6.00 23.30
CA ILE A 595 -18.41 4.80 23.84
C ILE A 595 -19.38 4.29 22.80
N VAL A 596 -19.01 3.20 22.10
CA VAL A 596 -19.85 2.61 21.05
C VAL A 596 -20.96 1.77 21.66
N ASP A 597 -22.20 2.21 21.49
CA ASP A 597 -23.41 1.47 21.86
C ASP A 597 -23.95 0.71 20.62
N ILE A 598 -24.04 -0.62 20.75
CA ILE A 598 -24.53 -1.52 19.70
C ILE A 598 -25.98 -2.00 19.94
N THR A 599 -26.65 -1.53 21.00
CA THR A 599 -27.97 -2.02 21.41
C THR A 599 -29.14 -1.40 20.62
N GLY A 600 -28.91 -0.27 19.95
CA GLY A 600 -29.93 0.46 19.19
C GLY A 600 -30.32 -0.19 17.85
N ARG A 601 -31.39 0.33 17.22
CA ARG A 601 -31.72 0.01 15.82
C ARG A 601 -30.68 0.62 14.89
N SER A 602 -30.02 -0.20 14.10
CA SER A 602 -28.97 0.21 13.14
C SER A 602 -29.19 -0.45 11.78
N ARG A 603 -28.65 0.20 10.73
CA ARG A 603 -28.59 -0.37 9.38
C ARG A 603 -27.53 -1.47 9.24
N LEU A 604 -26.63 -1.61 10.23
CA LEU A 604 -25.62 -2.66 10.25
C LEU A 604 -26.17 -3.96 10.83
N ALA A 605 -25.90 -5.10 10.19
CA ALA A 605 -26.20 -6.43 10.72
C ALA A 605 -25.55 -6.65 12.09
N ARG A 606 -26.18 -7.45 12.98
CA ARG A 606 -25.71 -7.66 14.37
C ARG A 606 -24.25 -8.12 14.44
N TRP A 607 -23.83 -9.04 13.59
CA TRP A 607 -22.46 -9.53 13.56
C TRP A 607 -21.45 -8.44 13.13
N ARG A 608 -21.80 -7.57 12.18
CA ARG A 608 -20.96 -6.43 11.77
C ARG A 608 -20.82 -5.39 12.90
N ARG A 609 -21.86 -5.16 13.67
CA ARG A 609 -21.78 -4.27 14.85
C ARG A 609 -20.80 -4.82 15.90
N ARG A 610 -20.84 -6.13 16.16
CA ARG A 610 -19.88 -6.80 17.05
C ARG A 610 -18.45 -6.68 16.50
N LEU A 611 -18.26 -6.95 15.21
CA LEU A 611 -16.96 -6.80 14.57
C LEU A 611 -16.46 -5.33 14.65
N PHE A 612 -17.32 -4.35 14.37
CA PHE A 612 -16.97 -2.94 14.51
C PHE A 612 -16.55 -2.59 15.93
N LEU A 613 -17.26 -3.10 16.94
CA LEU A 613 -16.90 -2.89 18.35
C LEU A 613 -15.53 -3.49 18.70
N ILE A 614 -15.21 -4.70 18.19
CA ILE A 614 -13.90 -5.33 18.38
C ILE A 614 -12.81 -4.46 17.72
N LEU A 615 -13.02 -4.05 16.48
CA LEU A 615 -12.08 -3.19 15.75
C LEU A 615 -11.88 -1.84 16.44
N HIS A 616 -12.96 -1.23 16.95
CA HIS A 616 -12.92 0.05 17.64
C HIS A 616 -12.17 -0.04 18.98
N ARG A 617 -12.39 -1.11 19.74
CA ARG A 617 -11.70 -1.33 21.04
C ARG A 617 -10.20 -1.60 20.87
N ASN A 618 -9.80 -2.23 19.76
CA ASN A 618 -8.40 -2.53 19.43
C ASN A 618 -7.76 -1.45 18.53
N ALA A 619 -8.49 -0.39 18.17
CA ALA A 619 -7.91 0.75 17.49
C ALA A 619 -6.93 1.47 18.42
N TRP A 620 -5.81 1.95 17.87
CA TRP A 620 -4.79 2.68 18.64
C TRP A 620 -5.40 3.93 19.27
N PRO A 621 -5.43 4.05 20.61
CA PRO A 621 -6.09 5.17 21.28
C PRO A 621 -5.33 6.48 21.03
N SER A 622 -6.03 7.52 20.64
CA SER A 622 -5.45 8.86 20.44
C SER A 622 -4.91 9.49 21.75
N VAL A 623 -5.42 9.06 22.90
CA VAL A 623 -5.03 9.58 24.22
C VAL A 623 -3.55 9.36 24.53
N TRP A 624 -3.03 8.17 24.23
CA TRP A 624 -1.62 7.84 24.45
C TRP A 624 -0.68 8.55 23.46
N ALA A 625 -1.20 8.97 22.32
CA ALA A 625 -0.44 9.70 21.32
C ALA A 625 -0.10 11.14 21.72
N PHE A 626 -0.76 11.71 22.75
CA PHE A 626 -0.62 13.11 23.14
C PHE A 626 0.17 13.32 24.44
N CYS A 627 0.71 12.28 25.06
CA CYS A 627 1.50 12.34 26.31
C CYS A 627 0.83 13.15 27.42
N LEU A 628 -0.47 12.99 27.59
CA LEU A 628 -1.25 13.78 28.56
C LEU A 628 -0.94 13.38 30.01
N PRO A 629 -0.88 14.36 30.95
CA PRO A 629 -0.64 14.08 32.36
C PRO A 629 -1.84 13.37 32.98
N PRO A 630 -1.71 12.14 33.53
CA PRO A 630 -2.84 11.36 34.03
C PRO A 630 -3.65 12.08 35.12
N ASN A 631 -2.98 12.81 36.01
CA ASN A 631 -3.60 13.48 37.16
C ASN A 631 -4.45 14.70 36.77
N ARG A 632 -4.26 15.25 35.57
CA ARG A 632 -4.97 16.43 35.04
C ARG A 632 -5.71 16.15 33.75
N THR A 633 -6.02 14.88 33.48
CA THR A 633 -6.74 14.48 32.26
C THR A 633 -8.08 13.86 32.60
N ILE A 634 -9.14 14.41 32.02
CA ILE A 634 -10.50 13.91 32.16
C ILE A 634 -10.99 13.42 30.79
N ALA A 635 -11.43 12.17 30.74
CA ALA A 635 -12.05 11.60 29.54
C ALA A 635 -13.56 11.85 29.54
N ILE A 636 -14.05 12.59 28.56
CA ILE A 636 -15.49 12.80 28.35
C ILE A 636 -16.01 11.69 27.46
N GLY A 637 -16.76 10.76 28.08
CA GLY A 637 -17.44 9.67 27.39
C GLY A 637 -18.62 10.20 26.58
N ILE A 638 -18.60 10.03 25.26
CA ILE A 638 -19.72 10.35 24.38
C ILE A 638 -20.27 9.07 23.80
N VAL A 639 -21.50 8.72 24.16
CA VAL A 639 -22.17 7.51 23.63
C VAL A 639 -22.59 7.74 22.18
N VAL A 640 -22.13 6.83 21.32
CA VAL A 640 -22.43 6.83 19.89
C VAL A 640 -23.11 5.51 19.52
N ARG A 641 -24.28 5.55 18.95
CA ARG A 641 -25.04 4.36 18.52
C ARG A 641 -24.66 3.95 17.11
N VAL A 642 -24.24 2.68 16.93
CA VAL A 642 -23.80 2.13 15.64
C VAL A 642 -24.66 0.95 15.21
#